data_af0296a56ee4b4e59165c3a97c872056
#
_entry.id   af0296a56ee4b4e59165c3a97c872056
#
_cell.length_a   1.000
_cell.length_b   1.000
_cell.length_c   1.000
_cell.angle_alpha   90.00
_cell.angle_beta   90.00
_cell.angle_gamma   90.00
#
_symmetry.space_group_name_H-M   'P 1'
#
loop_
_entity.id
_entity.type
_entity.pdbx_description
1 polymer ?
#
loop_
_entity_poly.entity_id
_entity_poly.type
_entity_poly.pdbx_seq_one_letter_code
_entity_poly.pdbx_strand_id
1 'polypeptide(L)'
;MNNMQPNHHSNIVTYSTQSVSTMTFGRQVIRGISFTLVLLCSFVWYTPAVYAAVHEWEEAPSYGLASFNPLAAKARDIRDQLRQIQDGSPLGLFESTQLRWKLWRNLKALQDLNAEYQAQRQQQALGVEQLGDKQLIERINQSITAYKEQSAQLLQSLEDFLGGQWEQGAQANAYQEALQLLTPFIERPYQSYGNDLDFVEPPPRPLRTSQSAIETLVGHSGDPDLADIDYLETDEATASSQLIQDLVNQIGTDPVTLYNWVYDNIHWLPQYGLMQSADYSLQAEQGNAFDISSLLIALMREAGYPARYVYGAVAVDPADLRNWVGDVINNDAAINLLSQGGVPQQVGTLGGADVEMQLEHVWAQVKINGQWVDMDASLKDVSYSEGVDLQNEVPFDAEGLVQQLEASSTSNDTEGWVRGVDTSLIESSLSDYQTELETYIDTNMPNATLGDVLGLSEIIPSTALLPEDIQTRFTRTFAQQPLQHLPGNLTYQFQLQIGDTTGGDFGTPVQWANELAELSESTSFLLGQNIAISFTPATEADAQLLESYLPDVITSVDDLPDSLPAGDVYMVGEITLDGEVVATTPARPLGGILMTRLGFIGPAANSASGENWRYTENNLVVGQYQAVGIDMQGLSPAQLESLQTRLETTQQQLEAEDYTDLTKHEVTGDLLQAGIQGHLATSYAMDKIAAQAAEIVYLRKPSYGTFSTQMNISYLFGIPQSVQFAGLVMDMDRVVMNTEHRYNCYDDWIAFNRSAGMRHSALEHQIPEQLFSTETEPAEGVSTAKAFAIATAEGQRIYTLTQTNADQLNNIQIDEGARNQIQQALNAGLEVTVHESPITISGWAGSGYTMLDPDHGVGG
;
A
#
# COMPACT_ATOMS: atom_id res chain seq x y z
N MET A 1 -75.60 12.55 12.97
CA MET A 1 -74.89 13.43 13.93
C MET A 1 -73.62 12.70 14.38
N ASN A 2 -72.51 13.34 14.08
CA ASN A 2 -71.17 13.25 14.66
C ASN A 2 -70.52 11.85 14.77
N ASN A 3 -69.62 11.55 13.85
CA ASN A 3 -68.14 11.80 13.84
C ASN A 3 -67.43 11.34 15.08
N MET A 4 -66.65 10.27 14.91
CA MET A 4 -65.27 10.15 15.42
C MET A 4 -64.56 9.00 14.71
N GLN A 5 -63.66 9.32 13.81
CA GLN A 5 -62.60 8.42 13.30
C GLN A 5 -61.50 8.29 14.35
N PRO A 6 -60.86 7.14 14.52
CA PRO A 6 -59.53 7.07 15.10
C PRO A 6 -58.48 7.20 14.00
N ASN A 7 -57.63 8.24 14.15
CA ASN A 7 -56.39 8.38 13.44
C ASN A 7 -55.42 7.26 13.79
N HIS A 8 -55.16 6.35 12.86
CA HIS A 8 -53.94 5.55 12.84
C HIS A 8 -52.88 6.35 12.06
N HIS A 9 -52.02 7.07 12.76
CA HIS A 9 -50.75 7.44 12.22
C HIS A 9 -49.81 6.22 12.27
N SER A 10 -49.77 5.49 11.19
CA SER A 10 -48.63 4.68 10.86
C SER A 10 -47.48 5.62 10.49
N ASN A 11 -46.48 5.70 11.32
CA ASN A 11 -45.20 6.29 10.97
C ASN A 11 -44.50 5.36 9.95
N ILE A 12 -44.86 5.52 8.70
CA ILE A 12 -43.99 5.09 7.60
C ILE A 12 -42.91 6.17 7.54
N VAL A 13 -41.76 5.88 8.15
CA VAL A 13 -40.54 6.61 7.86
C VAL A 13 -40.12 6.15 6.48
N THR A 14 -40.56 6.92 5.49
CA THR A 14 -40.18 6.76 4.11
C THR A 14 -38.71 7.12 3.97
N TYR A 15 -37.90 6.15 3.58
CA TYR A 15 -36.57 6.35 3.00
C TYR A 15 -36.66 7.08 1.65
N SER A 16 -37.19 8.32 1.62
CA SER A 16 -37.21 9.16 0.41
C SER A 16 -36.07 10.18 0.37
N THR A 17 -35.27 10.27 1.44
CA THR A 17 -34.12 11.16 1.47
C THR A 17 -32.84 10.54 0.88
N GLN A 18 -32.74 9.23 0.80
CA GLN A 18 -31.63 8.58 0.11
C GLN A 18 -31.66 8.75 -1.40
N SER A 19 -32.83 8.74 -2.02
CA SER A 19 -32.92 8.94 -3.47
C SER A 19 -32.54 10.35 -3.94
N VAL A 20 -32.71 11.38 -3.10
CA VAL A 20 -32.29 12.76 -3.44
C VAL A 20 -30.79 12.96 -3.19
N SER A 21 -30.21 12.32 -2.17
CA SER A 21 -28.77 12.37 -1.93
C SER A 21 -27.99 11.51 -2.93
N THR A 22 -28.51 10.36 -3.33
CA THR A 22 -27.92 9.53 -4.40
C THR A 22 -27.97 10.19 -5.77
N MET A 23 -29.05 10.95 -6.12
CA MET A 23 -29.07 11.72 -7.35
C MET A 23 -28.05 12.87 -7.36
N THR A 24 -27.87 13.56 -6.23
CA THR A 24 -26.86 14.62 -6.11
C THR A 24 -25.45 14.03 -6.05
N PHE A 25 -25.30 12.91 -5.38
CA PHE A 25 -24.04 12.15 -5.31
C PHE A 25 -23.69 11.52 -6.67
N GLY A 26 -24.65 10.94 -7.38
CA GLY A 26 -24.45 10.44 -8.76
C GLY A 26 -24.00 11.53 -9.74
N ARG A 27 -24.61 12.74 -9.69
CA ARG A 27 -24.15 13.88 -10.50
C ARG A 27 -22.78 14.41 -10.06
N GLN A 28 -22.47 14.40 -8.78
CA GLN A 28 -21.13 14.72 -8.28
C GLN A 28 -20.12 13.62 -8.65
N VAL A 29 -20.52 12.35 -8.66
CA VAL A 29 -19.68 11.23 -9.08
C VAL A 29 -19.50 11.22 -10.59
N ILE A 30 -20.53 11.49 -11.40
CA ILE A 30 -20.38 11.63 -12.87
C ILE A 30 -19.54 12.87 -13.21
N ARG A 31 -19.72 14.00 -12.52
CA ARG A 31 -18.81 15.14 -12.60
C ARG A 31 -17.44 14.83 -12.02
N GLY A 32 -17.37 14.01 -10.97
CA GLY A 32 -16.14 13.46 -10.41
C GLY A 32 -15.47 12.48 -11.36
N ILE A 33 -16.19 11.72 -12.17
CA ILE A 33 -15.66 10.78 -13.17
C ILE A 33 -15.15 11.53 -14.40
N SER A 34 -15.87 12.52 -14.88
CA SER A 34 -15.36 13.44 -15.90
C SER A 34 -14.17 14.22 -15.34
N PHE A 35 -14.23 14.66 -14.09
CA PHE A 35 -13.13 15.30 -13.38
C PHE A 35 -12.01 14.30 -13.07
N THR A 36 -12.30 13.03 -12.88
CA THR A 36 -11.34 11.95 -12.62
C THR A 36 -10.73 11.42 -13.93
N LEU A 37 -11.44 11.39 -15.03
CA LEU A 37 -10.84 11.17 -16.36
C LEU A 37 -9.95 12.37 -16.73
N VAL A 38 -10.35 13.59 -16.43
CA VAL A 38 -9.52 14.81 -16.55
C VAL A 38 -8.43 14.86 -15.52
N LEU A 39 -8.67 14.39 -14.28
CA LEU A 39 -7.63 14.21 -13.27
C LEU A 39 -6.67 13.08 -13.65
N LEU A 40 -7.14 11.96 -14.17
CA LEU A 40 -6.25 10.90 -14.69
C LEU A 40 -5.36 11.39 -15.81
N CYS A 41 -5.84 12.39 -16.51
CA CYS A 41 -5.10 13.03 -17.58
C CYS A 41 -4.50 14.37 -17.16
N SER A 42 -5.05 15.09 -16.19
CA SER A 42 -4.47 16.29 -15.60
C SER A 42 -3.39 16.03 -14.57
N PHE A 43 -3.09 14.75 -14.28
CA PHE A 43 -1.87 14.39 -13.54
C PHE A 43 -0.58 14.68 -14.28
N VAL A 44 -0.64 14.79 -15.55
CA VAL A 44 0.39 15.43 -16.33
C VAL A 44 0.40 16.98 -16.10
N TRP A 45 -0.62 17.62 -15.42
CA TRP A 45 -1.11 18.96 -15.77
C TRP A 45 -1.33 19.94 -14.61
N TYR A 46 -0.52 19.96 -13.63
CA TYR A 46 -0.41 21.17 -12.81
C TYR A 46 0.71 22.09 -13.34
N THR A 47 0.66 22.42 -14.65
CA THR A 47 1.74 23.15 -15.31
C THR A 47 1.78 24.65 -15.10
N PRO A 48 0.71 25.44 -14.89
CA PRO A 48 0.91 26.89 -14.73
C PRO A 48 1.51 27.26 -13.37
N ALA A 49 1.17 26.54 -12.30
CA ALA A 49 1.71 26.83 -10.96
C ALA A 49 3.12 26.27 -10.78
N VAL A 50 3.41 25.09 -11.31
CA VAL A 50 4.74 24.47 -11.29
C VAL A 50 5.71 25.23 -12.21
N TYR A 51 5.24 25.70 -13.37
CA TYR A 51 6.08 26.50 -14.28
C TYR A 51 6.40 27.90 -13.70
N ALA A 52 5.45 28.51 -12.99
CA ALA A 52 5.70 29.77 -12.29
C ALA A 52 6.62 29.59 -11.08
N ALA A 53 6.46 28.51 -10.32
CA ALA A 53 7.31 28.19 -9.19
C ALA A 53 8.75 27.85 -9.61
N VAL A 54 8.93 27.10 -10.69
CA VAL A 54 10.27 26.74 -11.20
C VAL A 54 11.05 27.97 -11.71
N HIS A 55 10.38 28.99 -12.25
CA HIS A 55 11.07 30.19 -12.75
C HIS A 55 11.34 31.27 -11.69
N GLU A 56 10.69 31.26 -10.54
CA GLU A 56 10.99 32.19 -9.45
C GLU A 56 12.12 31.70 -8.51
N TRP A 57 12.61 30.47 -8.69
CA TRP A 57 13.56 29.82 -7.77
C TRP A 57 14.98 29.63 -8.34
N GLU A 58 15.39 30.47 -9.29
CA GLU A 58 16.79 30.43 -9.83
C GLU A 58 17.89 30.67 -8.79
N GLU A 59 17.58 30.99 -7.54
CA GLU A 59 18.59 31.25 -6.48
C GLU A 59 18.37 30.45 -5.17
N ALA A 60 17.48 29.43 -5.14
CA ALA A 60 17.39 28.57 -3.97
C ALA A 60 18.62 27.63 -3.92
N PRO A 61 19.34 27.55 -2.81
CA PRO A 61 20.45 26.59 -2.71
C PRO A 61 19.88 25.18 -2.87
N SER A 62 20.55 24.37 -3.70
CA SER A 62 20.25 22.97 -3.96
C SER A 62 20.23 22.17 -2.64
N TYR A 63 19.10 22.12 -1.97
CA TYR A 63 18.86 21.23 -0.84
C TYR A 63 18.50 19.80 -1.31
N GLY A 64 19.15 19.35 -2.37
CA GLY A 64 19.21 17.93 -2.64
C GLY A 64 19.98 17.26 -1.52
N LEU A 65 19.39 16.33 -0.77
CA LEU A 65 19.98 15.36 0.19
C LEU A 65 21.41 15.67 0.69
N ALA A 66 21.92 16.85 0.34
CA ALA A 66 23.16 17.41 0.78
C ALA A 66 23.00 17.68 2.26
N SER A 67 23.37 16.70 3.01
CA SER A 67 23.58 16.67 4.43
C SER A 67 23.42 18.04 5.08
N PHE A 68 22.38 18.16 5.88
CA PHE A 68 22.32 19.13 6.96
C PHE A 68 23.55 19.00 7.91
N ASN A 69 24.47 18.06 7.66
CA ASN A 69 25.74 17.89 8.35
C ASN A 69 26.89 18.38 7.45
N PRO A 70 27.50 19.57 7.76
CA PRO A 70 28.59 20.16 6.98
C PRO A 70 29.83 19.26 6.88
N LEU A 71 30.07 18.44 7.90
CA LEU A 71 31.20 17.51 7.96
C LEU A 71 31.04 16.39 6.90
N ALA A 72 29.86 15.80 6.81
CA ALA A 72 29.56 14.77 5.81
C ALA A 72 29.54 15.38 4.37
N ALA A 73 29.06 16.60 4.19
CA ALA A 73 29.11 17.31 2.91
C ALA A 73 30.55 17.49 2.42
N LYS A 74 31.43 17.93 3.32
CA LYS A 74 32.83 18.14 2.98
C LYS A 74 33.56 16.83 2.69
N ALA A 75 33.24 15.77 3.38
CA ALA A 75 33.81 14.46 3.10
C ALA A 75 33.36 13.93 1.70
N ARG A 76 32.11 14.17 1.30
CA ARG A 76 31.62 13.88 -0.06
C ARG A 76 32.39 14.65 -1.13
N ASP A 77 32.59 15.94 -0.93
CA ASP A 77 33.42 16.74 -1.84
C ASP A 77 34.81 16.11 -2.08
N ILE A 78 35.43 15.60 -1.02
CA ILE A 78 36.72 14.90 -1.10
C ILE A 78 36.59 13.59 -1.85
N ARG A 79 35.61 12.77 -1.53
CA ARG A 79 35.35 11.48 -2.21
C ARG A 79 35.16 11.70 -3.73
N ASP A 80 34.32 12.64 -4.11
CA ASP A 80 33.98 12.86 -5.52
C ASP A 80 35.19 13.41 -6.29
N GLN A 81 36.04 14.20 -5.63
CA GLN A 81 37.31 14.62 -6.21
C GLN A 81 38.31 13.46 -6.33
N LEU A 82 38.32 12.53 -5.38
CA LEU A 82 39.13 11.31 -5.46
C LEU A 82 38.61 10.40 -6.60
N ARG A 83 37.31 10.23 -6.76
CA ARG A 83 36.73 9.45 -7.86
C ARG A 83 37.13 9.98 -9.25
N GLN A 84 37.24 11.30 -9.43
CA GLN A 84 37.75 11.89 -10.70
C GLN A 84 39.19 11.46 -11.04
N ILE A 85 39.97 11.04 -10.05
CA ILE A 85 41.35 10.53 -10.27
C ILE A 85 41.28 9.08 -10.78
N GLN A 86 40.26 8.33 -10.41
CA GLN A 86 40.12 6.89 -10.77
C GLN A 86 39.68 6.70 -12.23
N ASP A 87 38.95 7.62 -12.84
CA ASP A 87 38.37 7.50 -14.20
C ASP A 87 39.41 7.53 -15.35
N GLY A 88 40.68 7.38 -15.00
CA GLY A 88 41.71 6.80 -15.91
C GLY A 88 42.22 7.69 -17.02
N SER A 89 41.80 8.94 -17.13
CA SER A 89 42.48 9.87 -18.04
C SER A 89 43.78 10.37 -17.39
N PRO A 90 44.91 10.29 -18.05
CA PRO A 90 46.16 10.80 -17.49
C PRO A 90 46.01 12.30 -17.31
N LEU A 91 45.86 12.74 -16.04
CA LEU A 91 45.80 14.15 -15.69
C LEU A 91 47.10 14.83 -16.09
N GLY A 92 47.01 15.94 -16.80
CA GLY A 92 48.16 16.78 -17.09
C GLY A 92 48.79 17.33 -15.79
N LEU A 93 50.06 17.74 -15.86
CA LEU A 93 50.80 18.23 -14.68
C LEU A 93 50.12 19.45 -14.00
N PHE A 94 49.43 20.24 -14.76
CA PHE A 94 48.67 21.40 -14.27
C PHE A 94 47.37 20.97 -13.59
N GLU A 95 46.64 20.03 -14.18
CA GLU A 95 45.39 19.48 -13.67
C GLU A 95 45.60 18.69 -12.36
N SER A 96 46.65 17.87 -12.30
CA SER A 96 47.01 17.14 -11.07
C SER A 96 47.41 18.08 -9.93
N THR A 97 48.09 19.18 -10.21
CA THR A 97 48.47 20.22 -9.22
C THR A 97 47.20 20.95 -8.72
N GLN A 98 46.28 21.27 -9.60
CA GLN A 98 45.04 21.96 -9.27
C GLN A 98 44.13 21.09 -8.43
N LEU A 99 44.00 19.82 -8.78
CA LEU A 99 43.20 18.84 -8.03
C LEU A 99 43.81 18.60 -6.64
N ARG A 100 45.12 18.42 -6.54
CA ARG A 100 45.83 18.27 -5.27
C ARG A 100 45.64 19.47 -4.34
N TRP A 101 45.63 20.68 -4.90
CA TRP A 101 45.36 21.90 -4.13
C TRP A 101 43.92 21.98 -3.65
N LYS A 102 42.94 21.58 -4.49
CA LYS A 102 41.53 21.49 -4.08
C LYS A 102 41.33 20.47 -2.96
N LEU A 103 41.90 19.27 -3.12
CA LEU A 103 41.84 18.20 -2.11
C LEU A 103 42.48 18.68 -0.77
N TRP A 104 43.63 19.31 -0.83
CA TRP A 104 44.29 19.84 0.37
C TRP A 104 43.42 20.89 1.08
N ARG A 105 42.82 21.78 0.36
CA ARG A 105 41.90 22.79 0.92
C ARG A 105 40.67 22.16 1.55
N ASN A 106 40.10 21.16 0.90
CA ASN A 106 38.94 20.43 1.42
C ASN A 106 39.31 19.58 2.64
N LEU A 107 40.46 18.93 2.66
CA LEU A 107 40.97 18.24 3.84
C LEU A 107 41.14 19.21 5.03
N LYS A 108 41.67 20.40 4.78
CA LYS A 108 41.83 21.41 5.83
C LYS A 108 40.46 21.81 6.42
N ALA A 109 39.46 22.04 5.55
CA ALA A 109 38.09 22.34 5.98
C ALA A 109 37.47 21.16 6.75
N LEU A 110 37.73 19.92 6.31
CA LEU A 110 37.26 18.71 7.01
C LEU A 110 37.89 18.59 8.42
N GLN A 111 39.18 18.91 8.55
CA GLN A 111 39.86 18.91 9.86
C GLN A 111 39.25 19.95 10.80
N ASP A 112 38.99 21.17 10.32
CA ASP A 112 38.42 22.27 11.11
C ASP A 112 36.99 21.88 11.57
N LEU A 113 36.14 21.38 10.67
CA LEU A 113 34.78 20.87 10.97
C LEU A 113 34.81 19.68 11.93
N ASN A 114 35.76 18.75 11.78
CA ASN A 114 35.90 17.62 12.69
C ASN A 114 36.31 18.08 14.12
N ALA A 115 37.16 19.06 14.25
CA ALA A 115 37.53 19.65 15.53
C ALA A 115 36.33 20.34 16.22
N GLU A 116 35.54 21.08 15.44
CA GLU A 116 34.29 21.70 15.91
C GLU A 116 33.27 20.65 16.37
N TYR A 117 33.04 19.64 15.55
CA TYR A 117 32.13 18.52 15.90
C TYR A 117 32.57 17.79 17.18
N GLN A 118 33.86 17.49 17.32
CA GLN A 118 34.37 16.87 18.55
C GLN A 118 34.17 17.76 19.79
N ALA A 119 34.31 19.07 19.63
CA ALA A 119 34.06 20.03 20.73
C ALA A 119 32.58 20.06 21.12
N GLN A 120 31.67 20.05 20.15
CA GLN A 120 30.23 19.96 20.39
C GLN A 120 29.86 18.67 21.12
N ARG A 121 30.39 17.51 20.67
CA ARG A 121 30.17 16.22 21.32
C ARG A 121 30.67 16.19 22.78
N GLN A 122 31.79 16.80 23.06
CA GLN A 122 32.30 16.94 24.44
C GLN A 122 31.39 17.81 25.31
N GLN A 123 30.87 18.89 24.75
CA GLN A 123 29.92 19.76 25.46
C GLN A 123 28.60 19.02 25.78
N GLN A 124 28.10 18.23 24.84
CA GLN A 124 26.92 17.37 25.04
C GLN A 124 27.19 16.36 26.16
N ALA A 125 28.35 15.72 26.19
CA ALA A 125 28.72 14.78 27.26
C ALA A 125 28.71 15.44 28.65
N LEU A 126 29.16 16.68 28.77
CA LEU A 126 29.10 17.43 30.02
C LEU A 126 27.66 17.75 30.46
N GLY A 127 26.76 17.97 29.51
CA GLY A 127 25.31 18.11 29.77
C GLY A 127 24.73 16.82 30.34
N VAL A 128 25.07 15.69 29.73
CA VAL A 128 24.59 14.35 30.15
C VAL A 128 25.14 13.94 31.52
N GLU A 129 26.35 14.34 31.89
CA GLU A 129 26.88 14.09 33.24
C GLU A 129 25.99 14.67 34.32
N GLN A 130 25.24 15.75 34.04
CA GLN A 130 24.31 16.40 34.97
C GLN A 130 23.04 15.54 35.19
N LEU A 131 22.66 14.68 34.24
CA LEU A 131 21.53 13.76 34.39
C LEU A 131 21.85 12.62 35.39
N GLY A 132 23.13 12.32 35.63
CA GLY A 132 23.58 11.41 36.67
C GLY A 132 23.40 9.90 36.35
N ASP A 133 22.89 9.54 35.20
CA ASP A 133 22.77 8.16 34.77
C ASP A 133 24.11 7.60 34.28
N LYS A 134 24.64 6.58 34.98
CA LYS A 134 25.97 6.03 34.70
C LYS A 134 26.05 5.26 33.40
N GLN A 135 24.97 4.58 33.00
CA GLN A 135 24.97 3.77 31.78
C GLN A 135 24.91 4.68 30.55
N LEU A 136 24.10 5.75 30.62
CA LEU A 136 24.03 6.76 29.58
C LEU A 136 25.36 7.49 29.42
N ILE A 137 25.99 7.91 30.51
CA ILE A 137 27.31 8.56 30.50
C ILE A 137 28.37 7.63 29.89
N GLU A 138 28.41 6.37 30.27
CA GLU A 138 29.36 5.39 29.73
C GLU A 138 29.15 5.18 28.22
N ARG A 139 27.91 5.03 27.78
CA ARG A 139 27.52 4.87 26.37
C ARG A 139 27.98 6.06 25.51
N ILE A 140 27.70 7.28 25.94
CA ILE A 140 28.13 8.49 25.23
C ILE A 140 29.67 8.61 25.17
N ASN A 141 30.36 8.32 26.28
CA ASN A 141 31.82 8.36 26.27
C ASN A 141 32.43 7.29 25.36
N GLN A 142 31.84 6.12 25.26
CA GLN A 142 32.25 5.08 24.30
C GLN A 142 32.05 5.54 22.85
N SER A 143 30.88 6.13 22.52
CA SER A 143 30.58 6.70 21.21
C SER A 143 31.56 7.81 20.80
N ILE A 144 31.86 8.73 21.70
CA ILE A 144 32.85 9.81 21.45
C ILE A 144 34.25 9.23 21.21
N THR A 145 34.64 8.22 21.98
CA THR A 145 35.96 7.60 21.85
C THR A 145 36.10 6.88 20.50
N ALA A 146 35.11 6.06 20.12
CA ALA A 146 35.06 5.38 18.85
C ALA A 146 35.12 6.37 17.66
N TYR A 147 34.35 7.43 17.73
CA TYR A 147 34.38 8.48 16.68
C TYR A 147 35.76 9.14 16.57
N LYS A 148 36.41 9.49 17.68
CA LYS A 148 37.74 10.11 17.68
C LYS A 148 38.78 9.19 17.03
N GLU A 149 38.76 7.90 17.33
CA GLU A 149 39.71 6.93 16.77
C GLU A 149 39.51 6.79 15.26
N GLN A 150 38.27 6.63 14.81
CA GLN A 150 37.95 6.48 13.40
C GLN A 150 38.21 7.74 12.58
N SER A 151 37.86 8.92 13.11
CA SER A 151 38.12 10.19 12.43
C SER A 151 39.63 10.50 12.33
N ALA A 152 40.41 10.12 13.35
CA ALA A 152 41.88 10.29 13.29
C ALA A 152 42.50 9.37 12.22
N GLN A 153 42.04 8.13 12.08
CA GLN A 153 42.47 7.21 11.03
C GLN A 153 42.15 7.76 9.64
N LEU A 154 40.93 8.25 9.42
CA LEU A 154 40.50 8.85 8.15
C LEU A 154 41.40 10.05 7.77
N LEU A 155 41.54 10.99 8.70
CA LEU A 155 42.35 12.21 8.44
C LEU A 155 43.80 11.87 8.17
N GLN A 156 44.38 10.92 8.91
CA GLN A 156 45.78 10.46 8.67
C GLN A 156 45.91 9.82 7.28
N SER A 157 44.96 8.94 6.89
CA SER A 157 45.00 8.32 5.56
C SER A 157 44.87 9.31 4.42
N LEU A 158 44.07 10.37 4.57
CA LEU A 158 43.96 11.45 3.60
C LEU A 158 45.24 12.31 3.54
N GLU A 159 45.87 12.58 4.68
CA GLU A 159 47.17 13.29 4.74
C GLU A 159 48.28 12.48 4.06
N ASP A 160 48.35 11.17 4.34
CA ASP A 160 49.34 10.27 3.73
C ASP A 160 49.15 10.17 2.22
N PHE A 161 47.90 10.09 1.75
CA PHE A 161 47.58 10.16 0.34
C PHE A 161 48.07 11.46 -0.32
N LEU A 162 47.78 12.61 0.30
CA LEU A 162 48.18 13.92 -0.23
C LEU A 162 49.71 14.16 -0.14
N GLY A 163 50.37 13.60 0.89
CA GLY A 163 51.84 13.71 1.10
C GLY A 163 52.67 12.82 0.17
N GLY A 164 52.05 11.78 -0.37
CA GLY A 164 52.70 10.81 -1.25
C GLY A 164 53.11 11.38 -2.62
N GLN A 165 54.02 10.66 -3.33
CA GLN A 165 54.35 10.98 -4.72
C GLN A 165 53.29 10.37 -5.64
N TRP A 166 52.65 11.19 -6.51
CA TRP A 166 51.62 10.79 -7.43
C TRP A 166 52.20 10.13 -8.68
N GLU A 167 53.07 9.11 -8.52
CA GLU A 167 53.58 8.31 -9.63
C GLU A 167 52.79 6.99 -9.74
N GLN A 168 52.52 6.57 -11.02
CA GLN A 168 51.71 5.39 -11.31
C GLN A 168 52.17 4.15 -10.55
N GLY A 169 51.29 3.56 -9.73
CA GLY A 169 51.40 2.25 -9.12
C GLY A 169 51.61 2.19 -7.61
N ALA A 170 52.30 3.11 -6.97
CA ALA A 170 52.51 3.09 -5.52
C ALA A 170 51.37 3.72 -4.69
N GLN A 171 50.47 4.44 -5.33
CA GLN A 171 49.38 5.17 -4.69
C GLN A 171 48.03 4.44 -4.72
N ALA A 172 47.89 3.37 -5.50
CA ALA A 172 46.62 2.65 -5.59
C ALA A 172 46.14 2.16 -4.20
N ASN A 173 47.06 1.75 -3.32
CA ASN A 173 46.70 1.29 -1.99
C ASN A 173 46.26 2.43 -1.06
N ALA A 174 47.02 3.52 -1.00
CA ALA A 174 46.69 4.69 -0.17
C ALA A 174 45.40 5.38 -0.65
N TYR A 175 45.16 5.40 -1.96
CA TYR A 175 43.93 5.88 -2.57
C TYR A 175 42.75 5.01 -2.20
N GLN A 176 42.89 3.67 -2.35
CA GLN A 176 41.83 2.73 -1.96
C GLN A 176 41.56 2.77 -0.45
N GLU A 177 42.58 2.89 0.38
CA GLU A 177 42.45 3.03 1.82
C GLU A 177 41.70 4.33 2.17
N ALA A 178 42.04 5.45 1.56
CA ALA A 178 41.34 6.73 1.74
C ALA A 178 39.85 6.63 1.33
N LEU A 179 39.53 6.00 0.19
CA LEU A 179 38.15 5.76 -0.24
C LEU A 179 37.42 4.80 0.70
N GLN A 180 38.06 3.72 1.14
CA GLN A 180 37.47 2.78 2.09
C GLN A 180 37.11 3.42 3.43
N LEU A 181 37.89 4.38 3.91
CA LEU A 181 37.61 5.12 5.13
C LEU A 181 36.60 6.26 4.94
N LEU A 182 36.57 6.90 3.74
CA LEU A 182 35.61 7.94 3.42
C LEU A 182 34.19 7.39 3.19
N THR A 183 34.07 6.24 2.58
CA THR A 183 32.80 5.67 2.20
C THR A 183 31.91 5.43 3.43
N PRO A 184 32.31 4.68 4.48
CA PRO A 184 31.48 4.51 5.68
C PRO A 184 31.30 5.81 6.47
N PHE A 185 32.17 6.78 6.26
CA PHE A 185 32.03 8.08 6.90
C PHE A 185 30.84 8.89 6.38
N ILE A 186 30.45 8.71 5.13
CA ILE A 186 29.50 9.55 4.42
C ILE A 186 28.33 8.83 3.77
N GLU A 187 28.43 7.52 3.54
CA GLU A 187 27.36 6.76 2.90
C GLU A 187 26.31 6.35 3.91
N ARG A 188 25.05 6.41 3.46
CA ARG A 188 23.95 5.77 4.15
C ARG A 188 24.06 4.26 3.97
N PRO A 189 23.58 3.47 4.93
CA PRO A 189 23.30 2.07 4.65
C PRO A 189 22.42 1.99 3.39
N TYR A 190 22.81 1.13 2.46
CA TYR A 190 22.06 0.92 1.23
C TYR A 190 20.66 0.41 1.58
N GLN A 191 19.64 1.15 1.21
CA GLN A 191 18.26 0.72 1.38
C GLN A 191 17.95 -0.28 0.26
N SER A 192 17.67 -1.52 0.62
CA SER A 192 17.05 -2.47 -0.29
C SER A 192 15.54 -2.34 -0.09
N TYR A 193 14.83 -1.98 -1.13
CA TYR A 193 13.40 -2.18 -1.17
C TYR A 193 13.20 -3.61 -1.66
N GLY A 194 12.65 -4.45 -0.81
CA GLY A 194 12.32 -5.82 -1.17
C GLY A 194 11.11 -5.81 -2.08
N ASN A 195 11.35 -5.75 -3.36
CA ASN A 195 10.29 -5.99 -4.33
C ASN A 195 10.28 -7.48 -4.63
N ASP A 196 9.44 -8.22 -3.93
CA ASP A 196 9.00 -9.51 -4.44
C ASP A 196 8.03 -9.25 -5.60
N LEU A 197 8.61 -8.88 -6.77
CA LEU A 197 7.90 -8.86 -8.05
C LEU A 197 7.71 -10.29 -8.60
N ASP A 198 7.74 -11.29 -7.75
CA ASP A 198 7.40 -12.66 -8.11
C ASP A 198 5.88 -12.77 -8.34
N PHE A 199 5.42 -12.19 -9.44
CA PHE A 199 4.13 -12.48 -10.03
C PHE A 199 4.12 -13.87 -10.66
N VAL A 200 4.35 -14.87 -9.87
CA VAL A 200 3.98 -16.22 -10.26
C VAL A 200 2.49 -16.35 -9.93
N GLU A 201 1.65 -16.51 -10.94
CA GLU A 201 0.29 -16.99 -10.72
C GLU A 201 0.39 -18.16 -9.75
N PRO A 202 -0.26 -18.11 -8.57
CA PRO A 202 -0.21 -19.22 -7.66
C PRO A 202 -0.73 -20.46 -8.42
N PRO A 203 0.00 -21.57 -8.40
CA PRO A 203 -0.43 -22.78 -9.11
C PRO A 203 -1.84 -23.13 -8.62
N PRO A 204 -2.73 -23.57 -9.53
CA PRO A 204 -4.09 -23.91 -9.16
C PRO A 204 -4.08 -24.89 -7.98
N ARG A 205 -4.82 -24.57 -6.94
CA ARG A 205 -4.88 -25.40 -5.73
C ARG A 205 -5.55 -26.73 -6.04
N PRO A 206 -4.99 -27.88 -5.62
CA PRO A 206 -5.58 -29.16 -5.89
C PRO A 206 -6.92 -29.34 -5.17
N LEU A 207 -7.97 -29.68 -5.93
CA LEU A 207 -9.29 -29.96 -5.39
C LEU A 207 -9.31 -31.27 -4.57
N ARG A 208 -9.93 -31.25 -3.40
CA ARG A 208 -10.10 -32.40 -2.51
C ARG A 208 -11.52 -32.95 -2.66
N THR A 209 -11.68 -34.06 -3.34
CA THR A 209 -13.00 -34.68 -3.59
C THR A 209 -13.30 -35.90 -2.69
N SER A 210 -12.34 -36.32 -1.84
CA SER A 210 -12.55 -37.45 -0.92
C SER A 210 -12.83 -36.97 0.50
N GLN A 211 -13.72 -37.70 1.20
CA GLN A 211 -14.07 -37.43 2.58
C GLN A 211 -12.84 -37.37 3.49
N SER A 212 -11.88 -38.31 3.34
CA SER A 212 -10.66 -38.32 4.14
C SER A 212 -9.73 -37.11 3.88
N ALA A 213 -9.71 -36.59 2.67
CA ALA A 213 -8.92 -35.39 2.36
C ALA A 213 -9.53 -34.13 2.98
N ILE A 214 -10.86 -34.01 2.94
CA ILE A 214 -11.59 -32.95 3.64
C ILE A 214 -11.37 -33.03 5.16
N GLU A 215 -11.59 -34.21 5.77
CA GLU A 215 -11.37 -34.43 7.20
C GLU A 215 -9.91 -34.17 7.64
N THR A 216 -8.95 -34.46 6.78
CA THR A 216 -7.53 -34.17 7.07
C THR A 216 -7.27 -32.65 7.09
N LEU A 217 -7.92 -31.87 6.22
CA LEU A 217 -7.75 -30.42 6.17
C LEU A 217 -8.39 -29.73 7.37
N VAL A 218 -9.66 -30.04 7.63
CA VAL A 218 -10.47 -29.29 8.62
C VAL A 218 -10.54 -29.96 9.99
N GLY A 219 -9.98 -31.16 10.15
CA GLY A 219 -10.07 -31.94 11.38
C GLY A 219 -11.45 -32.54 11.60
N HIS A 220 -11.61 -33.24 12.74
CA HIS A 220 -12.88 -33.77 13.22
C HIS A 220 -13.50 -32.78 14.23
N SER A 221 -13.78 -31.55 13.82
CA SER A 221 -14.32 -30.55 14.73
C SER A 221 -15.82 -30.63 14.93
N GLY A 222 -16.49 -31.59 14.34
CA GLY A 222 -17.92 -31.81 14.49
C GLY A 222 -18.18 -33.06 15.26
N ASP A 223 -18.19 -33.04 16.60
CA ASP A 223 -18.83 -34.10 17.37
C ASP A 223 -20.35 -34.00 17.10
N PRO A 224 -20.97 -34.98 16.42
CA PRO A 224 -22.39 -34.94 16.16
C PRO A 224 -23.23 -34.94 17.44
N ASP A 225 -22.62 -35.22 18.59
CA ASP A 225 -23.24 -35.25 19.91
C ASP A 225 -23.09 -33.94 20.72
N LEU A 226 -22.44 -32.87 20.14
CA LEU A 226 -22.39 -31.56 20.77
C LEU A 226 -23.80 -31.03 21.06
N ALA A 227 -24.00 -30.48 22.25
CA ALA A 227 -25.26 -29.86 22.60
C ALA A 227 -25.55 -28.66 21.69
N ASP A 228 -26.83 -28.39 21.37
CA ASP A 228 -27.21 -27.28 20.47
C ASP A 228 -26.66 -25.92 20.91
N ILE A 229 -26.38 -25.74 22.21
CA ILE A 229 -25.78 -24.52 22.76
C ILE A 229 -24.36 -24.26 22.22
N ASP A 230 -23.60 -25.30 21.87
CA ASP A 230 -22.24 -25.19 21.36
C ASP A 230 -22.19 -24.64 19.93
N TYR A 231 -23.36 -24.52 19.28
CA TYR A 231 -23.51 -23.91 17.96
C TYR A 231 -24.05 -22.47 17.98
N LEU A 232 -24.16 -21.86 19.17
CA LEU A 232 -24.79 -20.55 19.30
C LEU A 232 -23.80 -19.37 19.21
N GLU A 233 -22.49 -19.59 19.34
CA GLU A 233 -21.49 -18.52 19.25
C GLU A 233 -20.12 -19.04 18.86
N THR A 234 -19.38 -18.24 18.03
CA THR A 234 -17.96 -18.40 17.71
C THR A 234 -17.37 -17.02 17.40
N ASP A 235 -16.04 -16.89 17.46
CA ASP A 235 -15.36 -15.60 17.29
C ASP A 235 -15.61 -14.96 15.92
N GLU A 236 -15.63 -15.75 14.86
CA GLU A 236 -15.87 -15.29 13.49
C GLU A 236 -17.35 -15.03 13.17
N ALA A 237 -18.26 -15.61 13.96
CA ALA A 237 -19.71 -15.49 13.81
C ALA A 237 -20.36 -15.10 15.15
N THR A 238 -20.00 -13.93 15.65
CA THR A 238 -20.41 -13.39 16.96
C THR A 238 -21.87 -12.94 16.91
N ALA A 239 -22.77 -13.72 17.50
CA ALA A 239 -24.19 -13.40 17.59
C ALA A 239 -24.48 -12.23 18.54
N SER A 240 -23.61 -12.01 19.53
CA SER A 240 -23.76 -10.93 20.54
C SER A 240 -23.34 -9.55 20.04
N SER A 241 -22.88 -9.42 18.80
CA SER A 241 -22.56 -8.13 18.20
C SER A 241 -23.80 -7.22 18.12
N GLN A 242 -23.62 -5.93 18.41
CA GLN A 242 -24.71 -4.95 18.35
C GLN A 242 -25.28 -4.81 16.93
N LEU A 243 -24.44 -4.87 15.91
CA LEU A 243 -24.85 -4.77 14.50
C LEU A 243 -25.75 -5.97 14.10
N ILE A 244 -25.35 -7.18 14.50
CA ILE A 244 -26.13 -8.40 14.25
C ILE A 244 -27.45 -8.35 15.00
N GLN A 245 -27.47 -7.95 16.28
CA GLN A 245 -28.68 -7.80 17.08
C GLN A 245 -29.64 -6.75 16.45
N ASP A 246 -29.13 -5.60 16.05
CA ASP A 246 -29.93 -4.53 15.46
C ASP A 246 -30.57 -4.99 14.15
N LEU A 247 -29.84 -5.73 13.30
CA LEU A 247 -30.38 -6.26 12.07
C LEU A 247 -31.47 -7.31 12.34
N VAL A 248 -31.24 -8.26 13.25
CA VAL A 248 -32.27 -9.28 13.62
C VAL A 248 -33.50 -8.62 14.23
N ASN A 249 -33.35 -7.59 15.07
CA ASN A 249 -34.44 -6.79 15.61
C ASN A 249 -35.23 -6.06 14.52
N GLN A 250 -34.58 -5.63 13.47
CA GLN A 250 -35.19 -4.89 12.35
C GLN A 250 -35.98 -5.84 11.42
N ILE A 251 -35.44 -6.98 11.03
CA ILE A 251 -35.99 -7.85 10.00
C ILE A 251 -36.76 -9.07 10.59
N GLY A 252 -36.58 -9.35 11.88
CA GLY A 252 -37.25 -10.46 12.59
C GLY A 252 -36.37 -11.70 12.67
N THR A 253 -36.92 -12.73 13.38
CA THR A 253 -36.22 -13.97 13.70
C THR A 253 -36.61 -15.16 12.81
N ASP A 254 -37.37 -14.93 11.74
CA ASP A 254 -37.73 -16.00 10.82
C ASP A 254 -36.52 -16.43 9.97
N PRO A 255 -36.15 -17.72 9.96
CA PRO A 255 -34.90 -18.15 9.32
C PRO A 255 -34.90 -17.96 7.80
N VAL A 256 -36.07 -18.03 7.15
CA VAL A 256 -36.18 -17.79 5.71
C VAL A 256 -36.01 -16.30 5.38
N THR A 257 -36.57 -15.44 6.23
CA THR A 257 -36.39 -13.98 6.10
C THR A 257 -34.93 -13.58 6.29
N LEU A 258 -34.24 -14.14 7.29
CA LEU A 258 -32.82 -13.93 7.53
C LEU A 258 -31.95 -14.39 6.34
N TYR A 259 -32.24 -15.60 5.83
CA TYR A 259 -31.56 -16.13 4.65
C TYR A 259 -31.74 -15.21 3.42
N ASN A 260 -32.98 -14.85 3.12
CA ASN A 260 -33.29 -14.00 1.98
C ASN A 260 -32.60 -12.65 2.11
N TRP A 261 -32.55 -12.08 3.32
CA TRP A 261 -31.87 -10.81 3.52
C TRP A 261 -30.38 -10.90 3.17
N VAL A 262 -29.67 -11.94 3.66
CA VAL A 262 -28.25 -12.14 3.32
C VAL A 262 -28.06 -12.41 1.83
N TYR A 263 -28.94 -13.25 1.26
CA TYR A 263 -28.88 -13.55 -0.16
C TYR A 263 -29.07 -12.31 -1.02
N ASP A 264 -30.02 -11.43 -0.68
CA ASP A 264 -30.43 -10.29 -1.50
C ASP A 264 -29.49 -9.08 -1.34
N ASN A 265 -28.73 -8.96 -0.23
CA ASN A 265 -28.00 -7.74 0.09
C ASN A 265 -26.48 -7.90 0.10
N ILE A 266 -25.92 -9.12 0.19
CA ILE A 266 -24.49 -9.34 0.31
C ILE A 266 -23.91 -9.87 -0.99
N HIS A 267 -23.07 -9.13 -1.68
CA HIS A 267 -22.42 -9.57 -2.92
C HIS A 267 -21.36 -10.65 -2.66
N TRP A 268 -21.33 -11.65 -3.51
CA TRP A 268 -20.33 -12.73 -3.43
C TRP A 268 -19.07 -12.38 -4.20
N LEU A 269 -17.92 -12.69 -3.61
CA LEU A 269 -16.59 -12.59 -4.20
C LEU A 269 -15.94 -13.97 -4.31
N PRO A 270 -15.35 -14.34 -5.46
CA PRO A 270 -14.78 -15.66 -5.69
C PRO A 270 -13.39 -15.82 -5.04
N GLN A 271 -13.33 -15.72 -3.71
CA GLN A 271 -12.12 -15.85 -2.91
C GLN A 271 -12.26 -16.97 -1.90
N TYR A 272 -11.12 -17.54 -1.48
CA TYR A 272 -11.10 -18.74 -0.63
C TYR A 272 -10.51 -18.45 0.74
N GLY A 273 -11.26 -18.78 1.77
CA GLY A 273 -10.88 -18.64 3.17
C GLY A 273 -11.54 -17.46 3.87
N LEU A 274 -11.67 -17.56 5.18
CA LEU A 274 -12.24 -16.51 6.01
C LEU A 274 -11.33 -15.28 5.99
N MET A 275 -11.87 -14.14 5.61
CA MET A 275 -11.19 -12.87 5.52
C MET A 275 -11.69 -11.86 6.53
N GLN A 276 -12.99 -11.85 6.79
CA GLN A 276 -13.66 -10.86 7.62
C GLN A 276 -14.68 -11.49 8.55
N SER A 277 -14.97 -10.81 9.65
CA SER A 277 -16.02 -11.22 10.60
C SER A 277 -17.42 -11.03 10.02
N ALA A 278 -18.42 -11.57 10.71
CA ALA A 278 -19.82 -11.36 10.37
C ALA A 278 -20.19 -9.86 10.33
N ASP A 279 -19.73 -9.08 11.30
CA ASP A 279 -19.98 -7.63 11.38
C ASP A 279 -19.39 -6.88 10.17
N TYR A 280 -18.18 -7.26 9.78
CA TYR A 280 -17.53 -6.65 8.64
C TYR A 280 -18.20 -7.00 7.32
N SER A 281 -18.63 -8.28 7.18
CA SER A 281 -19.38 -8.74 6.02
C SER A 281 -20.72 -8.00 5.88
N LEU A 282 -21.38 -7.74 7.01
CA LEU A 282 -22.60 -6.94 7.05
C LEU A 282 -22.34 -5.49 6.61
N GLN A 283 -21.28 -4.86 7.11
CA GLN A 283 -20.95 -3.47 6.79
C GLN A 283 -20.44 -3.29 5.36
N ALA A 284 -19.64 -4.24 4.86
CA ALA A 284 -19.09 -4.20 3.51
C ALA A 284 -20.11 -4.54 2.42
N GLU A 285 -21.25 -5.13 2.78
CA GLU A 285 -22.29 -5.65 1.87
C GLU A 285 -21.73 -6.59 0.79
N GLN A 286 -20.58 -7.21 1.07
CA GLN A 286 -19.92 -8.18 0.22
C GLN A 286 -18.99 -9.09 1.01
N GLY A 287 -18.75 -10.29 0.48
CA GLY A 287 -17.90 -11.28 1.09
C GLY A 287 -17.73 -12.51 0.21
N ASN A 288 -16.77 -13.35 0.56
CA ASN A 288 -16.68 -14.67 -0.04
C ASN A 288 -17.62 -15.67 0.65
N ALA A 289 -17.58 -16.92 0.25
CA ALA A 289 -18.47 -17.93 0.81
C ALA A 289 -18.27 -18.15 2.32
N PHE A 290 -17.04 -18.01 2.83
CA PHE A 290 -16.73 -18.12 4.26
C PHE A 290 -17.31 -16.95 5.06
N ASP A 291 -17.11 -15.74 4.58
CA ASP A 291 -17.58 -14.50 5.19
C ASP A 291 -19.13 -14.44 5.22
N ILE A 292 -19.77 -14.74 4.07
CA ILE A 292 -21.24 -14.78 3.95
C ILE A 292 -21.84 -15.85 4.83
N SER A 293 -21.20 -17.02 4.93
CA SER A 293 -21.65 -18.09 5.84
C SER A 293 -21.52 -17.68 7.29
N SER A 294 -20.46 -16.98 7.68
CA SER A 294 -20.26 -16.45 9.02
C SER A 294 -21.35 -15.45 9.39
N LEU A 295 -21.68 -14.52 8.47
CA LEU A 295 -22.77 -13.57 8.67
C LEU A 295 -24.13 -14.28 8.85
N LEU A 296 -24.46 -15.22 7.95
CA LEU A 296 -25.72 -15.96 8.05
C LEU A 296 -25.80 -16.75 9.35
N ILE A 297 -24.71 -17.42 9.75
CA ILE A 297 -24.63 -18.19 10.99
C ILE A 297 -24.80 -17.27 12.22
N ALA A 298 -24.17 -16.09 12.23
CA ALA A 298 -24.33 -15.12 13.31
C ALA A 298 -25.79 -14.66 13.47
N LEU A 299 -26.44 -14.29 12.36
CA LEU A 299 -27.87 -13.90 12.36
C LEU A 299 -28.78 -15.01 12.84
N MET A 300 -28.55 -16.26 12.41
CA MET A 300 -29.34 -17.43 12.84
C MET A 300 -29.15 -17.71 14.32
N ARG A 301 -27.91 -17.62 14.82
CA ARG A 301 -27.60 -17.81 16.25
C ARG A 301 -28.25 -16.75 17.12
N GLU A 302 -28.18 -15.46 16.70
CA GLU A 302 -28.91 -14.38 17.41
C GLU A 302 -30.44 -14.63 17.42
N ALA A 303 -31.00 -15.14 16.33
CA ALA A 303 -32.40 -15.51 16.26
C ALA A 303 -32.74 -16.78 17.08
N GLY A 304 -31.77 -17.44 17.73
CA GLY A 304 -31.93 -18.60 18.60
C GLY A 304 -31.93 -19.94 17.88
N TYR A 305 -31.45 -20.01 16.65
CA TYR A 305 -31.29 -21.26 15.91
C TYR A 305 -29.86 -21.79 16.02
N PRO A 306 -29.63 -23.07 16.39
CA PRO A 306 -28.34 -23.71 16.23
C PRO A 306 -27.91 -23.67 14.76
N ALA A 307 -26.77 -23.12 14.50
CA ALA A 307 -26.21 -22.96 13.15
C ALA A 307 -24.73 -23.29 13.13
N ARG A 308 -24.25 -23.90 12.05
CA ARG A 308 -22.88 -24.35 11.85
C ARG A 308 -22.44 -24.22 10.41
N TYR A 309 -21.15 -24.26 10.19
CA TYR A 309 -20.59 -24.36 8.86
C TYR A 309 -20.64 -25.78 8.32
N VAL A 310 -20.69 -25.91 7.02
CA VAL A 310 -20.35 -27.15 6.30
C VAL A 310 -19.30 -26.81 5.27
N TYR A 311 -18.18 -27.46 5.37
CA TYR A 311 -17.09 -27.36 4.36
C TYR A 311 -17.10 -28.59 3.48
N GLY A 312 -17.00 -28.43 2.16
CA GLY A 312 -17.06 -29.58 1.27
C GLY A 312 -16.55 -29.30 -0.15
N ALA A 313 -16.51 -30.37 -0.94
CA ALA A 313 -16.29 -30.32 -2.36
C ALA A 313 -17.61 -30.50 -3.11
N VAL A 314 -17.96 -29.55 -3.96
CA VAL A 314 -19.24 -29.47 -4.67
C VAL A 314 -19.03 -29.36 -6.17
N ALA A 315 -20.06 -29.71 -6.94
CA ALA A 315 -20.13 -29.40 -8.36
C ALA A 315 -21.25 -28.40 -8.62
N VAL A 316 -21.01 -27.49 -9.54
CA VAL A 316 -21.97 -26.46 -9.97
C VAL A 316 -22.07 -26.44 -11.51
N ASP A 317 -23.13 -25.86 -12.03
CA ASP A 317 -23.27 -25.67 -13.48
C ASP A 317 -22.24 -24.64 -13.98
N PRO A 318 -21.55 -24.89 -15.08
CA PRO A 318 -20.60 -23.94 -15.64
C PRO A 318 -21.22 -22.58 -16.05
N ALA A 319 -22.48 -22.57 -16.47
CA ALA A 319 -23.16 -21.30 -16.84
C ALA A 319 -23.48 -20.47 -15.59
N ASP A 320 -23.95 -21.11 -14.51
CA ASP A 320 -24.20 -20.43 -13.25
C ASP A 320 -22.89 -19.83 -12.71
N LEU A 321 -21.80 -20.61 -12.75
CA LEU A 321 -20.51 -20.12 -12.28
C LEU A 321 -20.01 -18.89 -13.07
N ARG A 322 -20.14 -18.91 -14.40
CA ARG A 322 -19.78 -17.74 -15.21
C ARG A 322 -20.56 -16.49 -14.83
N ASN A 323 -21.85 -16.65 -14.58
CA ASN A 323 -22.71 -15.56 -14.09
C ASN A 323 -22.20 -15.02 -12.75
N TRP A 324 -21.92 -15.89 -11.78
CA TRP A 324 -21.50 -15.49 -10.43
C TRP A 324 -20.17 -14.72 -10.39
N VAL A 325 -19.24 -15.03 -11.28
CA VAL A 325 -17.91 -14.39 -11.33
C VAL A 325 -17.83 -13.17 -12.25
N GLY A 326 -18.96 -12.61 -12.66
CA GLY A 326 -18.98 -11.38 -13.47
C GLY A 326 -19.52 -11.54 -14.89
N ASP A 327 -20.36 -12.54 -15.14
CA ASP A 327 -20.96 -12.87 -16.43
C ASP A 327 -19.94 -13.07 -17.56
N VAL A 328 -18.83 -13.71 -17.23
CA VAL A 328 -17.77 -13.98 -18.21
C VAL A 328 -18.24 -14.94 -19.31
N ILE A 329 -17.73 -14.75 -20.52
CA ILE A 329 -18.23 -15.42 -21.70
C ILE A 329 -17.83 -16.91 -21.76
N ASN A 330 -16.68 -17.26 -21.19
CA ASN A 330 -16.16 -18.63 -21.23
C ASN A 330 -15.69 -19.16 -19.87
N ASN A 331 -15.50 -20.46 -19.79
CA ASN A 331 -15.09 -21.13 -18.56
C ASN A 331 -13.63 -20.80 -18.18
N ASP A 332 -12.77 -20.47 -19.15
CA ASP A 332 -11.38 -20.17 -18.87
C ASP A 332 -11.24 -18.86 -18.07
N ALA A 333 -12.06 -17.86 -18.40
CA ALA A 333 -12.12 -16.61 -17.61
C ALA A 333 -12.61 -16.88 -16.19
N ALA A 334 -13.63 -17.70 -16.02
CA ALA A 334 -14.13 -18.08 -14.68
C ALA A 334 -13.07 -18.84 -13.86
N ILE A 335 -12.37 -19.78 -14.50
CA ILE A 335 -11.28 -20.55 -13.88
C ILE A 335 -10.13 -19.61 -13.47
N ASN A 336 -9.80 -18.66 -14.33
CA ASN A 336 -8.75 -17.68 -14.05
C ASN A 336 -9.08 -16.88 -12.79
N LEU A 337 -10.29 -16.32 -12.66
CA LEU A 337 -10.72 -15.58 -11.47
C LEU A 337 -10.72 -16.45 -10.21
N LEU A 338 -11.27 -17.70 -10.30
CA LEU A 338 -11.24 -18.62 -9.15
C LEU A 338 -9.80 -18.96 -8.72
N SER A 339 -8.89 -19.13 -9.67
CA SER A 339 -7.47 -19.41 -9.39
C SER A 339 -6.79 -18.22 -8.73
N GLN A 340 -7.00 -17.00 -9.22
CA GLN A 340 -6.52 -15.77 -8.59
C GLN A 340 -7.09 -15.60 -7.17
N GLY A 341 -8.37 -15.95 -6.96
CA GLY A 341 -9.03 -15.97 -5.64
C GLY A 341 -8.57 -17.13 -4.74
N GLY A 342 -7.74 -18.03 -5.26
CA GLY A 342 -7.21 -19.17 -4.51
C GLY A 342 -8.23 -20.27 -4.24
N VAL A 343 -9.36 -20.29 -4.95
CA VAL A 343 -10.39 -21.32 -4.81
C VAL A 343 -9.92 -22.63 -5.43
N PRO A 344 -9.80 -23.74 -4.66
CA PRO A 344 -9.48 -25.04 -5.22
C PRO A 344 -10.59 -25.50 -6.17
N GLN A 345 -10.25 -25.74 -7.44
CA GLN A 345 -11.26 -26.03 -8.47
C GLN A 345 -10.73 -26.99 -9.54
N GLN A 346 -11.66 -27.62 -10.25
CA GLN A 346 -11.38 -28.50 -11.39
C GLN A 346 -12.58 -28.56 -12.35
N VAL A 347 -12.30 -28.64 -13.63
CA VAL A 347 -13.35 -28.84 -14.64
C VAL A 347 -13.68 -30.33 -14.78
N GLY A 348 -14.92 -30.68 -14.62
CA GLY A 348 -15.43 -32.00 -14.94
C GLY A 348 -15.80 -32.07 -16.42
N THR A 349 -15.17 -32.98 -17.20
CA THR A 349 -15.41 -33.11 -18.63
C THR A 349 -16.06 -34.43 -18.98
N LEU A 350 -16.97 -34.42 -19.96
CA LEU A 350 -17.57 -35.62 -20.53
C LEU A 350 -17.55 -35.52 -22.06
N GLY A 351 -16.84 -36.45 -22.71
CA GLY A 351 -16.75 -36.47 -24.17
C GLY A 351 -16.03 -35.25 -24.77
N GLY A 352 -15.22 -34.53 -23.97
CA GLY A 352 -14.51 -33.33 -24.38
C GLY A 352 -15.31 -32.04 -24.22
N ALA A 353 -16.50 -32.11 -23.62
CA ALA A 353 -17.25 -30.91 -23.20
C ALA A 353 -17.21 -30.77 -21.68
N ASP A 354 -17.13 -29.54 -21.20
CA ASP A 354 -17.26 -29.21 -19.77
C ASP A 354 -18.71 -29.44 -19.36
N VAL A 355 -18.90 -30.28 -18.38
CA VAL A 355 -20.26 -30.64 -17.90
C VAL A 355 -20.55 -30.17 -16.49
N GLU A 356 -19.52 -29.88 -15.71
CA GLU A 356 -19.63 -29.33 -14.37
C GLU A 356 -18.34 -28.61 -13.98
N MET A 357 -18.46 -27.63 -13.07
CA MET A 357 -17.33 -27.04 -12.38
C MET A 357 -17.29 -27.56 -10.95
N GLN A 358 -16.16 -28.13 -10.55
CA GLN A 358 -15.97 -28.70 -9.22
C GLN A 358 -15.13 -27.74 -8.40
N LEU A 359 -15.55 -27.41 -7.19
CA LEU A 359 -14.83 -26.47 -6.30
C LEU A 359 -14.97 -26.87 -4.84
N GLU A 360 -14.02 -26.44 -4.00
CA GLU A 360 -14.18 -26.46 -2.56
C GLU A 360 -14.97 -25.24 -2.12
N HIS A 361 -15.91 -25.46 -1.21
CA HIS A 361 -16.91 -24.48 -0.83
C HIS A 361 -17.32 -24.62 0.64
N VAL A 362 -17.86 -23.54 1.21
CA VAL A 362 -18.44 -23.52 2.54
C VAL A 362 -19.84 -22.93 2.49
N TRP A 363 -20.76 -23.49 3.30
CA TRP A 363 -22.10 -22.98 3.45
C TRP A 363 -22.59 -23.16 4.88
N ALA A 364 -23.71 -22.54 5.22
CA ALA A 364 -24.33 -22.69 6.53
C ALA A 364 -25.29 -23.90 6.58
N GLN A 365 -25.38 -24.56 7.73
CA GLN A 365 -26.47 -25.43 8.12
C GLN A 365 -27.17 -24.89 9.35
N VAL A 366 -28.49 -24.82 9.30
CA VAL A 366 -29.36 -24.30 10.36
C VAL A 366 -30.31 -25.37 10.86
N LYS A 367 -30.44 -25.55 12.16
CA LYS A 367 -31.33 -26.56 12.75
C LYS A 367 -32.75 -26.01 12.94
N ILE A 368 -33.65 -26.36 12.03
CA ILE A 368 -35.06 -25.95 12.03
C ILE A 368 -35.94 -27.16 12.32
N ASN A 369 -36.81 -27.05 13.31
CA ASN A 369 -37.71 -28.14 13.75
C ASN A 369 -36.95 -29.47 14.01
N GLY A 370 -35.71 -29.40 14.50
CA GLY A 370 -34.87 -30.55 14.81
C GLY A 370 -34.19 -31.20 13.60
N GLN A 371 -34.30 -30.62 12.41
CA GLN A 371 -33.63 -31.08 11.20
C GLN A 371 -32.59 -30.03 10.77
N TRP A 372 -31.42 -30.50 10.32
CA TRP A 372 -30.41 -29.64 9.70
C TRP A 372 -30.81 -29.32 8.25
N VAL A 373 -30.89 -28.03 7.93
CA VAL A 373 -31.22 -27.51 6.60
C VAL A 373 -29.99 -26.80 6.05
N ASP A 374 -29.57 -27.18 4.86
CA ASP A 374 -28.49 -26.51 4.13
C ASP A 374 -28.98 -25.16 3.61
N MET A 375 -28.22 -24.11 3.92
CA MET A 375 -28.51 -22.73 3.51
C MET A 375 -27.24 -22.11 2.95
N ASP A 376 -27.18 -21.95 1.64
CA ASP A 376 -26.09 -21.25 0.96
C ASP A 376 -26.59 -19.93 0.40
N ALA A 377 -26.19 -18.82 1.05
CA ALA A 377 -26.53 -17.48 0.61
C ALA A 377 -25.43 -16.84 -0.26
N SER A 378 -24.36 -17.56 -0.56
CA SER A 378 -23.24 -17.05 -1.34
C SER A 378 -23.43 -17.21 -2.85
N LEU A 379 -23.84 -18.37 -3.31
CA LEU A 379 -24.05 -18.66 -4.73
C LEU A 379 -25.45 -18.20 -5.19
N LYS A 380 -25.51 -17.12 -5.90
CA LYS A 380 -26.76 -16.41 -6.25
C LYS A 380 -26.74 -15.90 -7.70
N ASP A 381 -27.91 -15.76 -8.30
CA ASP A 381 -28.04 -15.23 -9.66
C ASP A 381 -27.88 -13.72 -9.65
N VAL A 382 -27.16 -13.20 -10.64
CA VAL A 382 -26.93 -11.79 -10.85
C VAL A 382 -27.39 -11.40 -12.25
N SER A 383 -28.15 -10.32 -12.35
CA SER A 383 -28.47 -9.69 -13.63
C SER A 383 -27.45 -8.62 -13.96
N TYR A 384 -27.01 -8.60 -15.20
CA TYR A 384 -26.08 -7.59 -15.69
C TYR A 384 -26.80 -6.75 -16.74
N SER A 385 -26.74 -5.43 -16.57
CA SER A 385 -27.18 -4.48 -17.58
C SER A 385 -25.96 -3.90 -18.27
N GLU A 386 -25.99 -3.90 -19.61
CA GLU A 386 -24.97 -3.19 -20.38
C GLU A 386 -25.12 -1.68 -20.15
N GLY A 387 -24.02 -0.98 -19.99
CA GLY A 387 -23.98 0.48 -20.01
C GLY A 387 -24.14 1.05 -21.42
N VAL A 388 -23.92 2.35 -21.52
CA VAL A 388 -23.88 3.03 -22.81
C VAL A 388 -22.51 2.78 -23.47
N ASP A 389 -22.50 2.42 -24.72
CA ASP A 389 -21.28 2.36 -25.53
C ASP A 389 -20.76 3.78 -25.80
N LEU A 390 -20.18 4.40 -24.79
CA LEU A 390 -19.66 5.76 -24.87
C LEU A 390 -18.59 5.92 -25.94
N GLN A 391 -17.86 4.87 -26.27
CA GLN A 391 -16.84 4.92 -27.30
C GLN A 391 -17.44 5.13 -28.70
N ASN A 392 -18.60 4.55 -28.98
CA ASN A 392 -19.33 4.77 -30.23
C ASN A 392 -20.16 6.04 -30.21
N GLU A 393 -20.74 6.41 -29.06
CA GLU A 393 -21.60 7.59 -28.96
C GLU A 393 -20.80 8.90 -28.87
N VAL A 394 -19.64 8.88 -28.19
CA VAL A 394 -18.72 10.00 -28.04
C VAL A 394 -17.29 9.49 -28.29
N PRO A 395 -16.90 9.28 -29.55
CA PRO A 395 -15.61 8.68 -29.87
C PRO A 395 -14.44 9.61 -29.52
N PHE A 396 -13.46 9.09 -28.80
CA PHE A 396 -12.20 9.79 -28.54
C PHE A 396 -11.16 9.44 -29.62
N ASP A 397 -10.59 10.45 -30.27
CA ASP A 397 -9.53 10.26 -31.29
C ASP A 397 -8.16 10.07 -30.61
N ALA A 398 -7.97 8.92 -29.95
CA ALA A 398 -6.71 8.56 -29.33
C ALA A 398 -5.54 8.46 -30.32
N GLU A 399 -5.80 7.91 -31.51
CA GLU A 399 -4.77 7.77 -32.55
C GLU A 399 -4.30 9.12 -33.09
N GLY A 400 -5.22 10.04 -33.32
CA GLY A 400 -4.89 11.40 -33.72
C GLY A 400 -4.10 12.17 -32.66
N LEU A 401 -4.45 11.98 -31.38
CA LEU A 401 -3.68 12.55 -30.26
C LEU A 401 -2.25 11.99 -30.20
N VAL A 402 -2.07 10.67 -30.29
CA VAL A 402 -0.75 10.03 -30.30
C VAL A 402 0.09 10.57 -31.45
N GLN A 403 -0.45 10.67 -32.67
CA GLN A 403 0.25 11.26 -33.82
C GLN A 403 0.69 12.70 -33.59
N GLN A 404 -0.13 13.52 -32.90
CA GLN A 404 0.23 14.89 -32.55
C GLN A 404 1.36 14.95 -31.51
N LEU A 405 1.31 14.07 -30.50
CA LEU A 405 2.34 13.94 -29.49
C LEU A 405 3.68 13.49 -30.09
N GLU A 406 3.64 12.49 -30.98
CA GLU A 406 4.83 12.05 -31.73
C GLU A 406 5.41 13.18 -32.57
N ALA A 407 4.57 13.94 -33.27
CA ALA A 407 5.00 15.08 -34.09
C ALA A 407 5.60 16.24 -33.26
N SER A 408 5.16 16.40 -32.02
CA SER A 408 5.68 17.41 -31.09
C SER A 408 6.96 16.97 -30.39
N SER A 409 7.25 15.67 -30.35
CA SER A 409 8.36 15.08 -29.59
C SER A 409 9.58 14.76 -30.47
N THR A 410 10.65 14.38 -29.80
CA THR A 410 11.83 13.77 -30.44
C THR A 410 12.10 12.43 -29.74
N SER A 411 12.20 11.35 -30.49
CA SER A 411 12.46 10.02 -29.98
C SER A 411 13.68 9.35 -30.62
N ASN A 412 14.22 8.35 -29.93
CA ASN A 412 15.26 7.45 -30.45
C ASN A 412 14.91 6.01 -30.05
N ASP A 413 14.34 5.26 -30.94
CA ASP A 413 13.88 3.89 -30.70
C ASP A 413 15.03 2.92 -30.37
N THR A 414 16.26 3.18 -30.87
CA THR A 414 17.41 2.32 -30.57
C THR A 414 17.92 2.52 -29.14
N GLU A 415 17.93 3.76 -28.67
CA GLU A 415 18.31 4.12 -27.30
C GLU A 415 17.10 4.04 -26.35
N GLY A 416 15.87 3.97 -26.86
CA GLY A 416 14.62 3.80 -26.09
C GLY A 416 14.24 5.05 -25.29
N TRP A 417 14.32 6.26 -25.86
CA TRP A 417 13.91 7.48 -25.16
C TRP A 417 13.05 8.42 -26.01
N VAL A 418 12.23 9.18 -25.32
CA VAL A 418 11.44 10.28 -25.86
C VAL A 418 11.66 11.57 -25.04
N ARG A 419 11.55 12.75 -25.66
CA ARG A 419 11.61 14.06 -24.97
C ARG A 419 10.84 15.12 -25.72
N GLY A 420 10.50 16.21 -25.02
CA GLY A 420 9.86 17.39 -25.59
C GLY A 420 8.44 17.14 -26.06
N VAL A 421 7.74 16.19 -25.43
CA VAL A 421 6.33 15.94 -25.66
C VAL A 421 5.53 17.18 -25.25
N ASP A 422 4.71 17.68 -26.19
CA ASP A 422 3.82 18.81 -25.89
C ASP A 422 2.59 18.28 -25.13
N THR A 423 2.71 18.37 -23.85
CA THR A 423 1.71 17.89 -22.94
C THR A 423 0.43 18.72 -23.00
N SER A 424 0.46 20.00 -23.42
CA SER A 424 -0.75 20.82 -23.57
C SER A 424 -1.77 20.27 -24.58
N LEU A 425 -1.30 19.45 -25.52
CA LEU A 425 -2.15 18.74 -26.48
C LEU A 425 -3.04 17.70 -25.77
N ILE A 426 -2.52 17.04 -24.77
CA ILE A 426 -3.29 16.05 -23.99
C ILE A 426 -4.36 16.78 -23.19
N GLU A 427 -3.99 17.88 -22.45
CA GLU A 427 -4.95 18.69 -21.70
C GLU A 427 -6.14 19.14 -22.56
N SER A 428 -5.83 19.78 -23.67
CA SER A 428 -6.88 20.29 -24.53
C SER A 428 -7.79 19.17 -25.04
N SER A 429 -7.18 18.07 -25.54
CA SER A 429 -7.96 16.96 -26.08
C SER A 429 -8.85 16.29 -25.04
N LEU A 430 -8.38 16.18 -23.82
CA LEU A 430 -9.13 15.54 -22.73
C LEU A 430 -10.19 16.49 -22.15
N SER A 431 -9.89 17.77 -22.01
CA SER A 431 -10.87 18.79 -21.60
C SER A 431 -12.00 18.90 -22.62
N ASP A 432 -11.67 18.85 -23.91
CA ASP A 432 -12.67 18.86 -24.97
C ASP A 432 -13.54 17.60 -24.93
N TYR A 433 -12.91 16.42 -24.80
CA TYR A 433 -13.61 15.14 -24.68
C TYR A 433 -14.48 15.06 -23.42
N GLN A 434 -14.00 15.55 -22.28
CA GLN A 434 -14.82 15.67 -21.07
C GLN A 434 -16.08 16.50 -21.33
N THR A 435 -15.91 17.66 -21.98
CA THR A 435 -17.04 18.54 -22.30
C THR A 435 -18.04 17.85 -23.22
N GLU A 436 -17.55 17.07 -24.18
CA GLU A 436 -18.40 16.29 -25.09
C GLU A 436 -19.16 15.20 -24.35
N LEU A 437 -18.49 14.46 -23.45
CA LEU A 437 -19.13 13.44 -22.60
C LEU A 437 -20.19 14.04 -21.68
N GLU A 438 -19.86 15.13 -20.98
CA GLU A 438 -20.81 15.82 -20.11
C GLU A 438 -22.04 16.30 -20.91
N THR A 439 -21.80 16.87 -22.08
CA THR A 439 -22.87 17.34 -22.98
C THR A 439 -23.74 16.18 -23.46
N TYR A 440 -23.14 15.06 -23.83
CA TYR A 440 -23.87 13.86 -24.24
C TYR A 440 -24.74 13.31 -23.10
N ILE A 441 -24.17 13.14 -21.91
CA ILE A 441 -24.87 12.60 -20.74
C ILE A 441 -26.01 13.55 -20.33
N ASP A 442 -25.76 14.86 -20.21
CA ASP A 442 -26.76 15.84 -19.82
C ASP A 442 -27.91 15.95 -20.83
N THR A 443 -27.60 15.75 -22.10
CA THR A 443 -28.61 15.87 -23.18
C THR A 443 -29.43 14.60 -23.37
N ASN A 444 -28.76 13.44 -23.38
CA ASN A 444 -29.39 12.17 -23.75
C ASN A 444 -29.83 11.35 -22.53
N MET A 445 -29.18 11.57 -21.37
CA MET A 445 -29.35 10.80 -20.15
C MET A 445 -29.44 11.64 -18.87
N PRO A 446 -30.29 12.71 -18.84
CA PRO A 446 -30.27 13.72 -17.77
C PRO A 446 -30.59 13.19 -16.36
N ASN A 447 -31.16 12.00 -16.26
CA ASN A 447 -31.51 11.35 -14.99
C ASN A 447 -30.75 10.02 -14.77
N ALA A 448 -29.78 9.70 -15.62
CA ALA A 448 -29.04 8.46 -15.51
C ALA A 448 -28.25 8.42 -14.20
N THR A 449 -28.20 7.25 -13.62
CA THR A 449 -27.25 6.89 -12.57
C THR A 449 -25.91 6.49 -13.20
N LEU A 450 -24.89 6.31 -12.37
CA LEU A 450 -23.61 5.77 -12.83
C LEU A 450 -23.79 4.37 -13.45
N GLY A 451 -24.64 3.55 -12.85
CA GLY A 451 -24.96 2.21 -13.36
C GLY A 451 -25.66 2.23 -14.72
N ASP A 452 -26.52 3.20 -14.98
CA ASP A 452 -27.14 3.37 -16.30
C ASP A 452 -26.13 3.74 -17.40
N VAL A 453 -25.06 4.44 -17.02
CA VAL A 453 -24.00 4.86 -17.96
C VAL A 453 -22.96 3.77 -18.17
N LEU A 454 -22.49 3.14 -17.10
CA LEU A 454 -21.37 2.18 -17.16
C LEU A 454 -21.81 0.70 -17.17
N GLY A 455 -23.09 0.45 -16.91
CA GLY A 455 -23.62 -0.88 -16.63
C GLY A 455 -23.72 -1.15 -15.13
N LEU A 456 -24.61 -2.06 -14.78
CA LEU A 456 -24.93 -2.38 -13.40
C LEU A 456 -25.06 -3.90 -13.24
N SER A 457 -24.58 -4.43 -12.13
CA SER A 457 -24.88 -5.79 -11.68
C SER A 457 -25.82 -5.74 -10.48
N GLU A 458 -26.91 -6.49 -10.53
CA GLU A 458 -27.91 -6.55 -9.47
C GLU A 458 -28.18 -8.01 -9.08
N ILE A 459 -28.22 -8.29 -7.79
CA ILE A 459 -28.61 -9.61 -7.30
C ILE A 459 -30.09 -9.83 -7.64
N ILE A 460 -30.43 -10.95 -8.26
CA ILE A 460 -31.80 -11.37 -8.47
C ILE A 460 -32.33 -11.88 -7.13
N PRO A 461 -33.37 -11.21 -6.54
CA PRO A 461 -33.79 -11.53 -5.19
C PRO A 461 -34.26 -12.97 -5.02
N SER A 462 -34.03 -13.54 -3.83
CA SER A 462 -34.52 -14.84 -3.44
C SER A 462 -36.07 -14.89 -3.42
N THR A 463 -36.62 -15.99 -3.82
CA THR A 463 -38.07 -16.24 -3.80
C THR A 463 -38.50 -17.27 -2.76
N ALA A 464 -37.60 -17.68 -1.87
CA ALA A 464 -37.90 -18.67 -0.84
C ALA A 464 -38.91 -18.12 0.18
N LEU A 465 -39.96 -18.88 0.46
CA LEU A 465 -41.02 -18.57 1.42
C LEU A 465 -41.01 -19.55 2.62
N LEU A 466 -40.48 -20.75 2.42
CA LEU A 466 -40.41 -21.83 3.42
C LEU A 466 -38.96 -22.38 3.44
N PRO A 467 -38.53 -23.01 4.53
CA PRO A 467 -37.19 -23.62 4.59
C PRO A 467 -36.92 -24.65 3.48
N GLU A 468 -37.93 -25.37 3.03
CA GLU A 468 -37.84 -26.34 1.92
C GLU A 468 -37.71 -25.68 0.54
N ASP A 469 -37.98 -24.40 0.41
CA ASP A 469 -37.78 -23.65 -0.85
C ASP A 469 -36.33 -23.24 -1.02
N ILE A 470 -35.55 -23.21 0.08
CA ILE A 470 -34.12 -22.90 0.06
C ILE A 470 -33.37 -24.09 -0.51
N GLN A 471 -32.76 -23.89 -1.65
CA GLN A 471 -31.99 -24.92 -2.34
C GLN A 471 -30.56 -24.44 -2.55
N THR A 472 -29.61 -25.30 -2.24
CA THR A 472 -28.21 -25.06 -2.65
C THR A 472 -28.09 -25.13 -4.19
N ARG A 473 -27.18 -24.33 -4.74
CA ARG A 473 -26.93 -24.32 -6.20
C ARG A 473 -26.02 -25.46 -6.66
N PHE A 474 -25.75 -26.44 -5.80
CA PHE A 474 -24.89 -27.57 -6.16
C PHE A 474 -25.65 -28.57 -6.98
N THR A 475 -25.04 -29.01 -8.08
CA THR A 475 -25.56 -30.16 -8.86
C THR A 475 -25.27 -31.48 -8.15
N ARG A 476 -24.19 -31.53 -7.35
CA ARG A 476 -23.86 -32.64 -6.44
C ARG A 476 -22.78 -32.24 -5.42
N THR A 477 -22.70 -33.02 -4.34
CA THR A 477 -21.64 -32.93 -3.32
C THR A 477 -20.80 -34.21 -3.34
N PHE A 478 -19.46 -34.08 -3.34
CA PHE A 478 -18.53 -35.21 -3.32
C PHE A 478 -18.17 -35.63 -1.91
N ALA A 479 -17.88 -34.69 -1.04
CA ALA A 479 -17.54 -34.88 0.36
C ALA A 479 -17.92 -33.61 1.13
N GLN A 480 -18.27 -33.77 2.39
CA GLN A 480 -18.60 -32.64 3.26
C GLN A 480 -18.30 -32.93 4.72
N GLN A 481 -17.95 -31.90 5.48
CA GLN A 481 -17.69 -31.98 6.92
C GLN A 481 -18.35 -30.78 7.62
N PRO A 482 -19.28 -31.05 8.56
CA PRO A 482 -19.85 -29.99 9.40
C PRO A 482 -18.82 -29.53 10.43
N LEU A 483 -18.79 -28.21 10.70
CA LEU A 483 -17.86 -27.55 11.59
C LEU A 483 -18.60 -26.54 12.47
N GLN A 484 -18.23 -26.46 13.75
CA GLN A 484 -18.77 -25.45 14.66
C GLN A 484 -18.15 -24.10 14.41
N HIS A 485 -16.85 -24.05 14.13
CA HIS A 485 -16.03 -22.89 13.81
C HIS A 485 -15.11 -23.19 12.63
N LEU A 486 -14.60 -22.19 11.99
CA LEU A 486 -13.63 -22.34 10.91
C LEU A 486 -12.23 -22.54 11.50
N PRO A 487 -11.50 -23.60 11.13
CA PRO A 487 -10.14 -23.83 11.62
C PRO A 487 -9.16 -22.81 11.04
N GLY A 488 -8.11 -22.47 11.80
CA GLY A 488 -7.14 -21.42 11.43
C GLY A 488 -6.45 -21.63 10.08
N ASN A 489 -6.36 -22.88 9.59
CA ASN A 489 -5.85 -23.15 8.24
C ASN A 489 -6.82 -22.81 7.10
N LEU A 490 -8.03 -22.38 7.40
CA LEU A 490 -9.01 -21.82 6.46
C LEU A 490 -9.21 -20.32 6.64
N THR A 491 -8.40 -19.65 7.47
CA THR A 491 -8.48 -18.21 7.75
C THR A 491 -7.29 -17.47 7.20
N TYR A 492 -7.48 -16.21 6.79
CA TYR A 492 -6.40 -15.30 6.51
C TYR A 492 -5.83 -14.74 7.81
N GLN A 493 -4.52 -14.59 7.84
CA GLN A 493 -3.80 -13.91 8.90
C GLN A 493 -3.01 -12.76 8.29
N PHE A 494 -2.89 -11.66 9.01
CA PHE A 494 -1.96 -10.60 8.72
C PHE A 494 -0.78 -10.69 9.67
N GLN A 495 0.41 -10.59 9.12
CA GLN A 495 1.64 -10.64 9.89
C GLN A 495 2.45 -9.37 9.68
N LEU A 496 2.84 -8.75 10.78
CA LEU A 496 3.74 -7.62 10.84
C LEU A 496 4.92 -7.99 11.75
N GLN A 497 6.11 -7.99 11.19
CA GLN A 497 7.34 -8.25 11.93
C GLN A 497 8.26 -7.03 11.87
N ILE A 498 8.94 -6.76 12.98
CA ILE A 498 10.07 -5.85 13.06
C ILE A 498 11.33 -6.68 13.29
N GLY A 499 12.35 -6.52 12.47
CA GLY A 499 13.58 -7.26 12.54
C GLY A 499 14.82 -6.40 12.61
N ASP A 500 15.87 -7.00 13.15
CA ASP A 500 17.22 -6.46 13.10
C ASP A 500 17.82 -6.63 11.70
N THR A 501 18.83 -5.87 11.40
CA THR A 501 19.44 -5.84 10.07
C THR A 501 20.91 -6.25 10.09
N THR A 502 21.34 -6.83 8.99
CA THR A 502 22.77 -7.06 8.66
C THR A 502 23.08 -6.44 7.30
N GLY A 503 24.35 -6.19 7.03
CA GLY A 503 24.75 -5.50 5.80
C GLY A 503 24.62 -3.97 5.94
N GLY A 504 24.43 -3.30 4.82
CA GLY A 504 24.39 -1.84 4.78
C GLY A 504 25.76 -1.17 4.74
N ASP A 505 26.82 -1.95 4.85
CA ASP A 505 28.19 -1.47 4.72
C ASP A 505 28.67 -1.57 3.25
N PHE A 506 29.25 -0.52 2.72
CA PHE A 506 29.98 -0.52 1.44
C PHE A 506 29.24 -1.12 0.23
N GLY A 507 27.99 -0.74 0.01
CA GLY A 507 27.20 -1.21 -1.13
C GLY A 507 26.68 -2.65 -0.97
N THR A 508 26.75 -3.21 0.22
CA THR A 508 25.96 -4.39 0.57
C THR A 508 24.56 -3.95 0.98
N PRO A 509 23.50 -4.55 0.41
CA PRO A 509 22.13 -4.22 0.81
C PRO A 509 21.92 -4.51 2.30
N VAL A 510 21.08 -3.70 2.93
CA VAL A 510 20.55 -4.04 4.25
C VAL A 510 19.70 -5.29 4.08
N GLN A 511 19.90 -6.27 4.94
CA GLN A 511 19.18 -7.55 4.89
C GLN A 511 18.59 -7.87 6.25
N TRP A 512 17.50 -8.57 6.26
CA TRP A 512 16.90 -9.13 7.45
C TRP A 512 17.87 -10.06 8.19
N ALA A 513 18.05 -9.86 9.48
CA ALA A 513 18.89 -10.69 10.32
C ALA A 513 18.07 -11.64 11.20
N ASN A 514 17.25 -11.08 12.06
CA ASN A 514 16.38 -11.81 12.98
C ASN A 514 15.21 -10.94 13.44
N GLU A 515 14.11 -11.60 13.76
CA GLU A 515 12.92 -10.99 14.31
C GLU A 515 13.18 -10.42 15.72
N LEU A 516 12.59 -9.26 15.99
CA LEU A 516 12.64 -8.57 17.28
C LEU A 516 11.26 -8.41 17.91
N ALA A 517 10.23 -8.19 17.11
CA ALA A 517 8.83 -8.07 17.53
C ALA A 517 7.90 -8.55 16.41
N GLU A 518 6.76 -9.11 16.77
CA GLU A 518 5.78 -9.64 15.84
C GLU A 518 4.35 -9.36 16.30
N LEU A 519 3.47 -9.03 15.33
CA LEU A 519 2.02 -9.14 15.39
C LEU A 519 1.60 -10.17 14.35
N SER A 520 0.89 -11.22 14.74
CA SER A 520 0.34 -12.23 13.83
C SER A 520 -1.07 -12.59 14.31
N GLU A 521 -2.07 -12.07 13.60
CA GLU A 521 -3.46 -12.20 13.98
C GLU A 521 -4.36 -12.45 12.78
N SER A 522 -5.57 -12.99 13.01
CA SER A 522 -6.55 -13.18 11.95
C SER A 522 -7.03 -11.85 11.40
N THR A 523 -7.22 -11.78 10.08
CA THR A 523 -7.74 -10.56 9.45
C THR A 523 -9.15 -10.22 9.92
N SER A 524 -9.95 -11.22 10.24
CA SER A 524 -11.30 -11.03 10.81
C SER A 524 -11.28 -10.31 12.17
N PHE A 525 -10.19 -10.40 12.92
CA PHE A 525 -9.99 -9.66 14.18
C PHE A 525 -9.39 -8.26 13.93
N LEU A 526 -8.44 -8.14 13.01
CA LEU A 526 -7.70 -6.88 12.79
C LEU A 526 -8.47 -5.83 11.98
N LEU A 527 -9.46 -6.25 11.19
CA LEU A 527 -10.24 -5.31 10.38
C LEU A 527 -10.93 -4.26 11.26
N GLY A 528 -10.75 -2.99 10.91
CA GLY A 528 -11.26 -1.85 11.64
C GLY A 528 -10.38 -1.38 12.80
N GLN A 529 -9.34 -2.11 13.15
CA GLN A 529 -8.36 -1.65 14.13
C GLN A 529 -7.25 -0.84 13.45
N ASN A 530 -6.70 0.10 14.18
CA ASN A 530 -5.62 0.95 13.74
C ASN A 530 -4.29 0.32 14.15
N ILE A 531 -3.54 -0.16 13.17
CA ILE A 531 -2.25 -0.80 13.38
C ILE A 531 -1.17 0.25 13.19
N ALA A 532 -0.23 0.37 14.15
CA ALA A 532 0.88 1.29 13.97
C ALA A 532 2.20 0.74 14.57
N ILE A 533 3.30 1.29 14.07
CA ILE A 533 4.63 1.17 14.67
C ILE A 533 5.02 2.54 15.19
N SER A 534 5.39 2.62 16.44
CA SER A 534 5.91 3.83 17.07
C SER A 534 7.17 3.54 17.88
N PHE A 535 7.82 4.59 18.35
CA PHE A 535 9.02 4.47 19.18
C PHE A 535 8.91 5.36 20.40
N THR A 536 9.33 4.81 21.54
CA THR A 536 9.40 5.51 22.84
C THR A 536 10.81 5.45 23.39
N PRO A 537 11.27 6.45 24.20
CA PRO A 537 12.57 6.39 24.85
C PRO A 537 12.71 5.13 25.72
N ALA A 538 13.86 4.46 25.62
CA ALA A 538 14.07 3.17 26.27
C ALA A 538 14.13 3.27 27.81
N THR A 539 14.58 4.41 28.34
CA THR A 539 14.71 4.67 29.78
C THR A 539 14.31 6.11 30.07
N GLU A 540 14.07 6.41 31.34
CA GLU A 540 13.84 7.78 31.80
C GLU A 540 15.04 8.70 31.48
N ALA A 541 16.27 8.19 31.51
CA ALA A 541 17.45 8.95 31.11
C ALA A 541 17.48 9.25 29.61
N ASP A 542 17.03 8.32 28.77
CA ASP A 542 16.87 8.56 27.33
C ASP A 542 15.78 9.62 27.05
N ALA A 543 14.66 9.60 27.80
CA ALA A 543 13.62 10.60 27.71
C ALA A 543 14.14 12.01 28.06
N GLN A 544 14.80 12.14 29.21
CA GLN A 544 15.41 13.39 29.65
C GLN A 544 16.49 13.88 28.69
N LEU A 545 17.26 12.98 28.09
CA LEU A 545 18.25 13.35 27.07
C LEU A 545 17.57 13.90 25.83
N LEU A 546 16.51 13.25 25.34
CA LEU A 546 15.74 13.74 24.20
C LEU A 546 15.11 15.10 24.49
N GLU A 547 14.47 15.26 25.66
CA GLU A 547 13.92 16.54 26.11
C GLU A 547 14.96 17.65 26.17
N SER A 548 16.20 17.34 26.59
CA SER A 548 17.28 18.33 26.67
C SER A 548 17.69 18.91 25.31
N TYR A 549 17.29 18.30 24.21
CA TYR A 549 17.51 18.79 22.86
C TYR A 549 16.40 19.70 22.35
N LEU A 550 15.27 19.73 23.03
CA LEU A 550 14.13 20.57 22.69
C LEU A 550 14.17 21.89 23.46
N PRO A 551 13.61 22.97 22.93
CA PRO A 551 13.50 24.22 23.67
C PRO A 551 12.48 24.07 24.84
N ASP A 552 12.72 24.84 25.92
CA ASP A 552 11.85 24.81 27.12
C ASP A 552 10.39 25.18 26.83
N VAL A 553 10.13 25.91 25.76
CA VAL A 553 8.81 26.36 25.33
C VAL A 553 8.73 26.24 23.81
N ILE A 554 7.77 25.48 23.33
CA ILE A 554 7.45 25.32 21.92
C ILE A 554 6.08 25.98 21.69
N THR A 555 6.01 27.01 20.86
CA THR A 555 4.79 27.73 20.49
C THR A 555 4.44 27.58 19.01
N SER A 556 5.41 27.18 18.20
CA SER A 556 5.23 26.89 16.76
C SER A 556 6.22 25.83 16.30
N VAL A 557 6.01 25.32 15.09
CA VAL A 557 6.95 24.40 14.45
C VAL A 557 8.33 25.04 14.25
N ASP A 558 8.39 26.34 14.06
CA ASP A 558 9.64 27.10 13.85
C ASP A 558 10.52 27.14 15.12
N ASP A 559 9.94 26.84 16.29
CA ASP A 559 10.70 26.74 17.55
C ASP A 559 11.47 25.41 17.65
N LEU A 560 11.10 24.41 16.84
CA LEU A 560 11.76 23.10 16.85
C LEU A 560 13.15 23.20 16.19
N PRO A 561 14.14 22.47 16.71
CA PRO A 561 15.44 22.43 16.07
C PRO A 561 15.36 21.73 14.69
N ASP A 562 16.10 22.25 13.70
CA ASP A 562 16.16 21.64 12.35
C ASP A 562 16.56 20.17 12.36
N SER A 563 17.31 19.74 13.36
CA SER A 563 17.71 18.35 13.56
C SER A 563 17.96 18.04 15.04
N LEU A 564 17.72 16.79 15.41
CA LEU A 564 18.01 16.26 16.75
C LEU A 564 19.28 15.40 16.73
N PRO A 565 20.14 15.45 17.78
CA PRO A 565 21.21 14.49 17.97
C PRO A 565 20.65 13.06 18.03
N ALA A 566 21.33 12.12 17.38
CA ALA A 566 20.95 10.72 17.31
C ALA A 566 22.08 9.80 17.79
N GLY A 567 21.82 8.51 17.88
CA GLY A 567 22.82 7.51 18.26
C GLY A 567 23.07 7.35 19.76
N ASP A 568 22.93 8.42 20.52
CA ASP A 568 23.07 8.40 21.98
C ASP A 568 21.73 8.16 22.71
N VAL A 569 20.60 8.54 22.11
CA VAL A 569 19.24 8.25 22.59
C VAL A 569 18.84 6.87 22.11
N TYR A 570 18.41 6.04 23.05
CA TYR A 570 17.90 4.70 22.71
C TYR A 570 16.39 4.68 22.81
N MET A 571 15.77 4.00 21.84
CA MET A 571 14.33 3.91 21.69
C MET A 571 13.90 2.44 21.66
N VAL A 572 12.71 2.17 22.16
CA VAL A 572 12.01 0.89 22.05
C VAL A 572 10.96 1.03 20.96
N GLY A 573 10.95 0.14 19.98
CA GLY A 573 9.89 0.06 18.99
C GLY A 573 8.68 -0.65 19.57
N GLU A 574 7.49 -0.15 19.27
CA GLU A 574 6.21 -0.63 19.76
C GLU A 574 5.29 -0.90 18.57
N ILE A 575 4.71 -2.10 18.51
CA ILE A 575 3.57 -2.38 17.62
C ILE A 575 2.31 -2.14 18.44
N THR A 576 1.40 -1.34 17.92
CA THR A 576 0.15 -0.98 18.61
C THR A 576 -1.08 -1.36 17.80
N LEU A 577 -2.16 -1.72 18.50
CA LEU A 577 -3.51 -1.85 17.98
C LEU A 577 -4.41 -0.84 18.70
N ASP A 578 -5.05 0.05 17.95
CA ASP A 578 -5.86 1.16 18.49
C ASP A 578 -5.14 1.93 19.63
N GLY A 579 -3.81 2.12 19.47
CA GLY A 579 -2.96 2.79 20.44
C GLY A 579 -2.44 1.91 21.59
N GLU A 580 -2.97 0.71 21.78
CA GLU A 580 -2.52 -0.22 22.83
C GLU A 580 -1.30 -1.03 22.34
N VAL A 581 -0.25 -1.11 23.17
CA VAL A 581 0.98 -1.81 22.83
C VAL A 581 0.79 -3.33 22.90
N VAL A 582 0.98 -4.02 21.79
CA VAL A 582 0.86 -5.49 21.68
C VAL A 582 2.20 -6.22 21.57
N ALA A 583 3.23 -5.57 21.03
CA ALA A 583 4.58 -6.11 20.97
C ALA A 583 5.64 -5.01 21.04
N THR A 584 6.85 -5.35 21.54
CA THR A 584 7.95 -4.39 21.69
C THR A 584 9.27 -4.97 21.23
N THR A 585 10.16 -4.11 20.69
CA THR A 585 11.53 -4.49 20.34
C THR A 585 12.50 -4.27 21.50
N PRO A 586 13.67 -4.87 21.51
CA PRO A 586 14.80 -4.39 22.30
C PRO A 586 15.19 -2.96 21.91
N ALA A 587 15.75 -2.22 22.84
CA ALA A 587 16.20 -0.84 22.61
C ALA A 587 17.23 -0.72 21.49
N ARG A 588 17.06 0.29 20.63
CA ARG A 588 17.96 0.61 19.50
C ARG A 588 18.25 2.11 19.47
N PRO A 589 19.42 2.53 18.96
CA PRO A 589 19.74 3.95 18.87
C PRO A 589 18.80 4.68 17.91
N LEU A 590 18.37 5.87 18.26
CA LEU A 590 17.60 6.78 17.40
C LEU A 590 18.32 6.97 16.05
N GLY A 591 17.59 6.84 14.95
CA GLY A 591 18.15 6.87 13.60
C GLY A 591 18.79 5.54 13.17
N GLY A 592 18.79 4.51 14.00
CA GLY A 592 19.20 3.15 13.61
C GLY A 592 18.26 2.56 12.57
N ILE A 593 18.73 1.58 11.79
CA ILE A 593 17.93 0.94 10.74
C ILE A 593 17.48 -0.44 11.22
N LEU A 594 16.18 -0.63 11.14
CA LEU A 594 15.49 -1.91 11.27
C LEU A 594 14.81 -2.24 9.93
N MET A 595 14.19 -3.40 9.85
CA MET A 595 13.32 -3.77 8.72
C MET A 595 11.96 -4.19 9.25
N THR A 596 10.95 -3.95 8.43
CA THR A 596 9.62 -4.54 8.60
C THR A 596 9.39 -5.60 7.53
N ARG A 597 8.63 -6.63 7.90
CA ARG A 597 7.98 -7.57 7.00
C ARG A 597 6.50 -7.50 7.25
N LEU A 598 5.75 -7.17 6.20
CA LEU A 598 4.30 -7.03 6.28
C LEU A 598 3.66 -7.88 5.19
N GLY A 599 2.59 -8.58 5.52
CA GLY A 599 1.86 -9.32 4.49
C GLY A 599 0.83 -10.28 5.04
N PHE A 600 0.17 -10.97 4.11
CA PHE A 600 -0.89 -11.92 4.41
C PHE A 600 -0.40 -13.35 4.31
N ILE A 601 -0.80 -14.15 5.30
CA ILE A 601 -0.74 -15.60 5.24
C ILE A 601 -2.13 -16.08 4.83
N GLY A 602 -2.26 -16.54 3.59
CA GLY A 602 -3.51 -17.10 3.10
C GLY A 602 -3.81 -18.50 3.67
N PRO A 603 -5.04 -19.00 3.50
CA PRO A 603 -5.43 -20.36 3.92
C PRO A 603 -4.44 -21.38 3.38
N ALA A 604 -4.08 -22.37 4.22
CA ALA A 604 -3.10 -23.38 3.89
C ALA A 604 -3.41 -24.11 2.58
N ALA A 605 -2.64 -23.87 1.55
CA ALA A 605 -2.57 -24.78 0.42
C ALA A 605 -1.77 -26.02 0.84
N ASN A 606 -2.00 -27.15 0.20
CA ASN A 606 -1.19 -28.37 0.34
C ASN A 606 0.20 -28.17 -0.27
N SER A 607 0.98 -27.19 0.16
CA SER A 607 2.39 -27.12 -0.19
C SER A 607 3.17 -27.88 0.87
N ALA A 608 4.06 -28.75 0.44
CA ALA A 608 4.96 -29.47 1.33
C ALA A 608 5.92 -28.56 2.13
N SER A 609 5.92 -27.25 1.84
CA SER A 609 6.69 -26.20 2.50
C SER A 609 5.87 -25.35 3.48
N GLY A 610 4.54 -25.50 3.55
CA GLY A 610 3.72 -24.89 4.64
C GLY A 610 3.55 -23.38 4.63
N GLU A 611 4.26 -22.63 3.81
CA GLU A 611 4.24 -21.17 3.86
C GLU A 611 3.63 -20.55 2.59
N ASN A 612 2.42 -20.01 2.72
CA ASN A 612 1.80 -19.10 1.76
C ASN A 612 1.91 -17.65 2.23
N TRP A 613 3.01 -17.31 2.87
CA TRP A 613 3.23 -15.95 3.32
C TRP A 613 3.76 -15.11 2.15
N ARG A 614 2.97 -14.14 1.73
CA ARG A 614 3.38 -13.09 0.81
C ARG A 614 3.61 -11.84 1.63
N TYR A 615 4.81 -11.31 1.60
CA TYR A 615 5.18 -10.12 2.36
C TYR A 615 6.07 -9.18 1.54
N THR A 616 6.09 -7.93 1.93
CA THR A 616 7.08 -6.94 1.50
C THR A 616 8.07 -6.66 2.62
N GLU A 617 9.30 -6.34 2.26
CA GLU A 617 10.34 -5.91 3.19
C GLU A 617 10.60 -4.42 3.00
N ASN A 618 10.47 -3.63 4.06
CA ASN A 618 10.72 -2.21 4.05
C ASN A 618 11.68 -1.81 5.16
N ASN A 619 12.52 -0.79 4.91
CA ASN A 619 13.35 -0.24 5.97
C ASN A 619 12.51 0.55 6.95
N LEU A 620 12.80 0.38 8.24
CA LEU A 620 12.21 1.10 9.35
C LEU A 620 13.32 1.83 10.10
N VAL A 621 13.21 3.14 10.19
CA VAL A 621 14.17 3.94 10.95
C VAL A 621 13.68 4.09 12.38
N VAL A 622 14.55 3.83 13.34
CA VAL A 622 14.25 4.01 14.76
C VAL A 622 13.87 5.48 15.04
N GLY A 623 12.65 5.69 15.53
CA GLY A 623 12.05 7.00 15.75
C GLY A 623 10.95 7.38 14.75
N GLN A 624 10.76 6.63 13.67
CA GLN A 624 9.63 6.84 12.75
C GLN A 624 8.30 6.46 13.39
N TYR A 625 7.23 7.10 12.93
CA TYR A 625 5.87 6.61 13.11
C TYR A 625 5.40 6.03 11.79
N GLN A 626 4.82 4.83 11.81
CA GLN A 626 4.28 4.17 10.65
C GLN A 626 2.88 3.63 10.96
N ALA A 627 1.88 4.14 10.27
CA ALA A 627 0.55 3.54 10.25
C ALA A 627 0.49 2.42 9.20
N VAL A 628 -0.26 1.38 9.51
CA VAL A 628 -0.51 0.25 8.61
C VAL A 628 -2.01 0.06 8.49
N GLY A 629 -2.53 0.17 7.28
CA GLY A 629 -3.94 -0.06 6.98
C GLY A 629 -4.13 -1.32 6.14
N ILE A 630 -5.10 -2.14 6.50
CA ILE A 630 -5.46 -3.34 5.74
C ILE A 630 -6.84 -3.17 5.11
N ASP A 631 -7.02 -3.68 3.90
CA ASP A 631 -8.29 -3.74 3.18
C ASP A 631 -8.50 -5.14 2.63
N MET A 632 -9.58 -5.76 3.03
CA MET A 632 -9.92 -7.10 2.58
C MET A 632 -10.95 -7.07 1.46
N GLN A 633 -12.04 -6.35 1.66
CA GLN A 633 -13.16 -6.33 0.72
C GLN A 633 -13.83 -4.95 0.60
N GLY A 634 -13.20 -3.92 1.14
CA GLY A 634 -13.62 -2.54 1.05
C GLY A 634 -14.15 -1.96 2.37
N LEU A 635 -14.14 -0.64 2.42
CA LEU A 635 -14.66 0.13 3.54
C LEU A 635 -16.14 0.40 3.35
N SER A 636 -16.91 0.19 4.39
CA SER A 636 -18.30 0.61 4.43
C SER A 636 -18.44 2.12 4.67
N PRO A 637 -19.57 2.73 4.31
CA PRO A 637 -19.87 4.11 4.69
C PRO A 637 -19.79 4.34 6.20
N ALA A 638 -20.19 3.37 7.01
CA ALA A 638 -20.17 3.45 8.47
C ALA A 638 -18.73 3.52 9.04
N GLN A 639 -17.80 2.77 8.43
CA GLN A 639 -16.40 2.80 8.82
C GLN A 639 -15.74 4.14 8.46
N LEU A 640 -16.06 4.68 7.29
CA LEU A 640 -15.60 6.02 6.87
C LEU A 640 -16.16 7.10 7.81
N GLU A 641 -17.45 7.02 8.19
CA GLU A 641 -18.07 7.95 9.15
C GLU A 641 -17.43 7.85 10.54
N SER A 642 -17.10 6.64 10.99
CA SER A 642 -16.40 6.44 12.27
C SER A 642 -15.01 7.08 12.26
N LEU A 643 -14.23 6.86 11.20
CA LEU A 643 -12.91 7.47 11.03
C LEU A 643 -13.01 8.99 10.96
N GLN A 644 -13.96 9.53 10.18
CA GLN A 644 -14.21 10.96 10.10
C GLN A 644 -14.57 11.55 11.48
N THR A 645 -15.42 10.86 12.24
CA THR A 645 -15.83 11.31 13.59
C THR A 645 -14.64 11.39 14.55
N ARG A 646 -13.71 10.42 14.49
CA ARG A 646 -12.47 10.46 15.30
C ARG A 646 -11.60 11.65 14.90
N LEU A 647 -11.38 11.86 13.62
CA LEU A 647 -10.59 13.00 13.12
C LEU A 647 -11.20 14.34 13.51
N GLU A 648 -12.53 14.50 13.37
CA GLU A 648 -13.24 15.72 13.79
C GLU A 648 -13.15 15.95 15.32
N THR A 649 -13.18 14.88 16.11
CA THR A 649 -13.03 14.96 17.58
C THR A 649 -11.64 15.44 17.95
N THR A 650 -10.61 14.85 17.36
CA THR A 650 -9.20 15.27 17.58
C THR A 650 -8.99 16.72 17.15
N GLN A 651 -9.52 17.11 15.99
CA GLN A 651 -9.45 18.50 15.54
C GLN A 651 -10.10 19.47 16.52
N GLN A 652 -11.28 19.16 17.04
CA GLN A 652 -11.97 19.99 18.04
C GLN A 652 -11.17 20.13 19.33
N GLN A 653 -10.51 19.06 19.79
CA GLN A 653 -9.63 19.11 20.96
C GLN A 653 -8.41 20.00 20.70
N LEU A 654 -7.77 19.88 19.55
CA LEU A 654 -6.63 20.72 19.15
C LEU A 654 -7.04 22.21 19.04
N GLU A 655 -8.18 22.53 18.44
CA GLU A 655 -8.72 23.89 18.34
C GLU A 655 -9.09 24.49 19.70
N ALA A 656 -9.50 23.64 20.64
CA ALA A 656 -9.80 24.04 22.02
C ALA A 656 -8.56 24.16 22.92
N GLU A 657 -7.36 23.86 22.40
CA GLU A 657 -6.11 23.74 23.14
C GLU A 657 -6.22 22.74 24.33
N ASP A 658 -7.07 21.72 24.17
CA ASP A 658 -7.26 20.63 25.12
C ASP A 658 -6.42 19.42 24.69
N TYR A 659 -5.21 19.33 25.19
CA TYR A 659 -4.28 18.24 24.89
C TYR A 659 -4.39 17.08 25.88
N THR A 660 -5.41 17.10 26.77
CA THR A 660 -5.62 16.04 27.76
C THR A 660 -5.98 14.75 27.05
N ASP A 661 -5.25 13.71 27.38
CA ASP A 661 -5.43 12.35 26.85
C ASP A 661 -5.17 12.20 25.32
N LEU A 662 -4.69 13.24 24.61
CA LEU A 662 -4.27 13.10 23.22
C LEU A 662 -2.95 12.32 23.14
N THR A 663 -2.97 11.24 22.37
CA THR A 663 -1.80 10.42 22.10
C THR A 663 -1.30 10.63 20.64
N LYS A 664 -0.11 10.07 20.33
CA LYS A 664 0.38 10.02 18.93
C LYS A 664 -0.61 9.30 18.01
N HIS A 665 -1.36 8.34 18.56
CA HIS A 665 -2.33 7.57 17.84
C HIS A 665 -3.48 8.45 17.34
N GLU A 666 -4.13 9.24 18.19
CA GLU A 666 -5.21 10.12 17.77
C GLU A 666 -4.72 11.26 16.86
N VAL A 667 -3.57 11.85 17.15
CA VAL A 667 -3.10 13.03 16.40
C VAL A 667 -2.50 12.66 15.05
N THR A 668 -1.72 11.59 15.00
CA THR A 668 -0.98 11.19 13.79
C THR A 668 -1.55 9.90 13.19
N GLY A 669 -1.81 8.90 14.02
CA GLY A 669 -2.23 7.57 13.57
C GLY A 669 -3.52 7.60 12.80
N ASP A 670 -4.57 8.21 13.31
CA ASP A 670 -5.89 8.28 12.64
C ASP A 670 -5.81 9.05 11.31
N LEU A 671 -4.99 10.13 11.26
CA LEU A 671 -4.82 10.92 10.04
C LEU A 671 -4.08 10.12 8.94
N LEU A 672 -3.00 9.41 9.30
CA LEU A 672 -2.28 8.57 8.37
C LEU A 672 -3.13 7.36 7.93
N GLN A 673 -3.90 6.78 8.85
CA GLN A 673 -4.86 5.72 8.54
C GLN A 673 -5.92 6.20 7.53
N ALA A 674 -6.45 7.42 7.72
CA ALA A 674 -7.38 8.01 6.75
C ALA A 674 -6.76 8.14 5.36
N GLY A 675 -5.50 8.49 5.27
CA GLY A 675 -4.75 8.53 4.01
C GLY A 675 -4.70 7.17 3.31
N ILE A 676 -4.33 6.12 4.06
CA ILE A 676 -4.27 4.75 3.52
C ILE A 676 -5.64 4.31 3.02
N GLN A 677 -6.67 4.46 3.84
CA GLN A 677 -8.02 4.04 3.49
C GLN A 677 -8.59 4.85 2.32
N GLY A 678 -8.31 6.15 2.29
CA GLY A 678 -8.68 7.03 1.18
C GLY A 678 -8.05 6.59 -0.15
N HIS A 679 -6.76 6.22 -0.12
CA HIS A 679 -6.08 5.70 -1.30
C HIS A 679 -6.70 4.37 -1.78
N LEU A 680 -6.87 3.40 -0.87
CA LEU A 680 -7.44 2.09 -1.20
C LEU A 680 -8.86 2.21 -1.78
N ALA A 681 -9.71 3.03 -1.17
CA ALA A 681 -11.08 3.25 -1.64
C ALA A 681 -11.11 3.96 -3.01
N THR A 682 -10.31 5.02 -3.17
CA THR A 682 -10.28 5.80 -4.41
C THR A 682 -9.71 4.98 -5.57
N SER A 683 -8.59 4.31 -5.37
CA SER A 683 -7.97 3.46 -6.39
C SER A 683 -8.92 2.35 -6.86
N TYR A 684 -9.62 1.71 -5.93
CA TYR A 684 -10.59 0.67 -6.28
C TYR A 684 -11.77 1.22 -7.11
N ALA A 685 -12.32 2.36 -6.70
CA ALA A 685 -13.42 2.98 -7.44
C ALA A 685 -13.01 3.38 -8.87
N MET A 686 -11.85 3.99 -9.02
CA MET A 686 -11.30 4.39 -10.31
C MET A 686 -11.06 3.20 -11.22
N ASP A 687 -10.44 2.15 -10.69
CA ASP A 687 -10.14 0.95 -11.47
C ASP A 687 -11.40 0.18 -11.85
N LYS A 688 -12.40 0.12 -10.96
CA LYS A 688 -13.68 -0.53 -11.26
C LYS A 688 -14.39 0.15 -12.44
N ILE A 689 -14.36 1.49 -12.49
CA ILE A 689 -14.91 2.26 -13.61
C ILE A 689 -14.12 2.00 -14.89
N ALA A 690 -12.79 2.05 -14.81
CA ALA A 690 -11.92 1.79 -15.97
C ALA A 690 -12.07 0.35 -16.48
N ALA A 691 -12.23 -0.62 -15.58
CA ALA A 691 -12.44 -2.02 -15.93
C ALA A 691 -13.75 -2.26 -16.67
N GLN A 692 -14.84 -1.61 -16.25
CA GLN A 692 -16.12 -1.67 -16.96
C GLN A 692 -15.98 -1.15 -18.40
N ALA A 693 -15.31 -0.01 -18.58
CA ALA A 693 -15.07 0.55 -19.92
C ALA A 693 -14.18 -0.33 -20.80
N ALA A 694 -13.32 -1.16 -20.20
CA ALA A 694 -12.39 -2.07 -20.87
C ALA A 694 -12.93 -3.50 -21.04
N GLU A 695 -14.17 -3.79 -20.69
CA GLU A 695 -14.75 -5.16 -20.64
C GLU A 695 -13.91 -6.13 -19.78
N ILE A 696 -13.40 -5.62 -18.63
CA ILE A 696 -12.61 -6.38 -17.66
C ILE A 696 -13.43 -6.61 -16.40
N VAL A 697 -13.50 -7.85 -15.92
CA VAL A 697 -13.98 -8.14 -14.57
C VAL A 697 -12.87 -7.77 -13.59
N TYR A 698 -13.16 -6.91 -12.64
CA TYR A 698 -12.21 -6.38 -11.67
C TYR A 698 -12.74 -6.56 -10.24
N LEU A 699 -12.01 -7.27 -9.42
CA LEU A 699 -12.37 -7.62 -8.05
C LEU A 699 -11.22 -7.33 -7.10
N ARG A 700 -11.53 -6.96 -5.86
CA ARG A 700 -10.53 -6.76 -4.80
C ARG A 700 -9.90 -8.08 -4.37
N LYS A 701 -8.68 -7.98 -3.90
CA LYS A 701 -7.96 -9.00 -3.14
C LYS A 701 -7.40 -8.35 -1.85
N PRO A 702 -7.10 -9.15 -0.81
CA PRO A 702 -6.46 -8.59 0.39
C PRO A 702 -5.28 -7.72 0.05
N SER A 703 -5.32 -6.47 0.52
CA SER A 703 -4.34 -5.42 0.24
C SER A 703 -4.01 -4.68 1.54
N TYR A 704 -2.86 -4.06 1.60
CA TYR A 704 -2.48 -3.20 2.72
C TYR A 704 -1.70 -2.00 2.22
N GLY A 705 -1.57 -1.01 3.07
CA GLY A 705 -0.73 0.13 2.80
C GLY A 705 -0.03 0.59 4.07
N THR A 706 1.06 1.31 3.90
CA THR A 706 1.77 1.98 4.97
C THR A 706 1.84 3.47 4.70
N PHE A 707 1.73 4.25 5.75
CA PHE A 707 1.95 5.69 5.69
C PHE A 707 2.84 6.10 6.86
N SER A 708 4.04 6.57 6.57
CA SER A 708 5.06 6.77 7.59
C SER A 708 5.71 8.14 7.52
N THR A 709 6.14 8.60 8.70
CA THR A 709 7.05 9.74 8.79
C THR A 709 8.41 9.36 8.20
N GLN A 710 9.03 10.29 7.48
CA GLN A 710 10.37 10.11 6.94
C GLN A 710 11.39 10.96 7.70
N MET A 711 12.58 10.42 7.85
CA MET A 711 13.67 11.11 8.51
C MET A 711 14.93 11.09 7.63
N ASN A 712 15.55 12.24 7.50
CA ASN A 712 16.93 12.34 7.02
C ASN A 712 17.88 12.06 8.19
N ILE A 713 18.81 11.14 7.98
CA ILE A 713 19.76 10.76 9.02
C ILE A 713 21.17 11.04 8.51
N SER A 714 21.96 11.73 9.33
CA SER A 714 23.39 11.87 9.10
C SER A 714 24.12 10.71 9.78
N TYR A 715 24.82 9.93 9.01
CA TYR A 715 25.69 8.86 9.53
C TYR A 715 27.15 9.28 9.45
N LEU A 716 27.89 8.95 10.48
CA LEU A 716 29.34 8.97 10.47
C LEU A 716 29.85 7.60 10.93
N PHE A 717 30.62 6.91 10.08
CA PHE A 717 31.10 5.55 10.31
C PHE A 717 29.96 4.54 10.62
N GLY A 718 28.82 4.66 9.93
CA GLY A 718 27.68 3.79 10.14
C GLY A 718 26.87 4.06 11.42
N ILE A 719 27.26 5.05 12.23
CA ILE A 719 26.56 5.44 13.46
C ILE A 719 25.68 6.65 13.18
N PRO A 720 24.40 6.64 13.52
CA PRO A 720 23.53 7.82 13.38
C PRO A 720 24.03 8.96 14.28
N GLN A 721 24.16 10.15 13.73
CA GLN A 721 24.66 11.33 14.45
C GLN A 721 23.55 12.36 14.67
N SER A 722 22.68 12.56 13.70
CA SER A 722 21.55 13.46 13.80
C SER A 722 20.41 12.97 12.92
N VAL A 723 19.20 13.29 13.32
CA VAL A 723 17.98 13.02 12.58
C VAL A 723 17.24 14.34 12.33
N GLN A 724 16.60 14.43 11.17
CA GLN A 724 15.76 15.56 10.77
C GLN A 724 14.49 15.00 10.17
N PHE A 725 13.32 15.55 10.50
CA PHE A 725 12.08 15.23 9.82
C PHE A 725 12.18 15.62 8.34
N ALA A 726 11.79 14.70 7.47
CA ALA A 726 11.95 14.85 6.02
C ALA A 726 10.62 14.75 5.25
N GLY A 727 9.50 14.64 5.95
CA GLY A 727 8.18 14.54 5.36
C GLY A 727 7.48 13.22 5.66
N LEU A 728 6.56 12.85 4.78
CA LEU A 728 5.73 11.65 4.88
C LEU A 728 5.88 10.82 3.60
N VAL A 729 5.78 9.50 3.73
CA VAL A 729 5.79 8.55 2.60
C VAL A 729 4.64 7.59 2.75
N MET A 730 3.88 7.44 1.67
CA MET A 730 2.85 6.43 1.49
C MET A 730 3.40 5.33 0.58
N ASP A 731 3.15 4.07 0.93
CA ASP A 731 3.51 2.89 0.14
C ASP A 731 2.35 1.90 0.19
N MET A 732 1.91 1.41 -0.97
CA MET A 732 0.67 0.65 -1.10
C MET A 732 0.92 -0.69 -1.81
N ASP A 733 0.77 -1.80 -1.07
CA ASP A 733 0.71 -3.14 -1.66
C ASP A 733 -0.74 -3.50 -1.97
N ARG A 734 -1.14 -3.22 -3.21
CA ARG A 734 -2.49 -3.44 -3.65
C ARG A 734 -2.56 -4.59 -4.63
N VAL A 735 -3.38 -5.57 -4.29
CA VAL A 735 -3.60 -6.76 -5.10
C VAL A 735 -5.05 -6.83 -5.56
N VAL A 736 -5.23 -7.20 -6.82
CA VAL A 736 -6.56 -7.35 -7.42
C VAL A 736 -6.67 -8.67 -8.16
N MET A 737 -7.90 -9.07 -8.43
CA MET A 737 -8.22 -10.16 -9.36
C MET A 737 -8.88 -9.53 -10.57
N ASN A 738 -8.39 -9.82 -11.75
CA ASN A 738 -9.01 -9.33 -12.97
C ASN A 738 -8.83 -10.31 -14.13
N THR A 739 -9.76 -10.25 -15.06
CA THR A 739 -9.70 -11.02 -16.31
C THR A 739 -10.57 -10.32 -17.35
N GLU A 740 -10.24 -10.49 -18.62
CA GLU A 740 -11.14 -10.07 -19.68
C GLU A 740 -12.38 -10.96 -19.71
N HIS A 741 -13.54 -10.39 -20.02
CA HIS A 741 -14.76 -11.17 -20.18
C HIS A 741 -14.63 -12.32 -21.19
N ARG A 742 -13.81 -12.14 -22.22
CA ARG A 742 -13.58 -13.13 -23.30
C ARG A 742 -12.35 -13.99 -23.10
N TYR A 743 -11.48 -13.65 -22.15
CA TYR A 743 -10.21 -14.36 -21.90
C TYR A 743 -9.35 -14.55 -23.18
N ASN A 744 -9.30 -13.58 -24.06
CA ASN A 744 -8.50 -13.61 -25.29
C ASN A 744 -8.08 -12.23 -25.78
N CYS A 745 -8.22 -11.20 -24.97
CA CYS A 745 -7.86 -9.81 -25.24
C CYS A 745 -6.65 -9.40 -24.39
N TYR A 746 -5.62 -10.24 -24.38
CA TYR A 746 -4.47 -10.13 -23.49
C TYR A 746 -3.76 -8.76 -23.57
N ASP A 747 -3.66 -8.18 -24.75
CA ASP A 747 -3.06 -6.86 -24.94
C ASP A 747 -3.87 -5.75 -24.24
N ASP A 748 -5.21 -5.85 -24.28
CA ASP A 748 -6.09 -4.90 -23.60
C ASP A 748 -5.99 -5.04 -22.08
N TRP A 749 -5.87 -6.26 -21.59
CA TRP A 749 -5.65 -6.55 -20.17
C TRP A 749 -4.31 -6.00 -19.67
N ILE A 750 -3.22 -6.18 -20.41
CA ILE A 750 -1.91 -5.60 -20.10
C ILE A 750 -1.99 -4.07 -20.10
N ALA A 751 -2.63 -3.45 -21.10
CA ALA A 751 -2.80 -2.01 -21.19
C ALA A 751 -3.60 -1.47 -20.00
N PHE A 752 -4.65 -2.18 -19.58
CA PHE A 752 -5.43 -1.84 -18.39
C PHE A 752 -4.56 -1.84 -17.12
N ASN A 753 -3.79 -2.93 -16.90
CA ASN A 753 -2.94 -3.04 -15.70
C ASN A 753 -1.85 -1.96 -15.67
N ARG A 754 -1.20 -1.66 -16.80
CA ARG A 754 -0.23 -0.56 -16.94
C ARG A 754 -0.85 0.79 -16.57
N SER A 755 -2.02 1.06 -17.10
CA SER A 755 -2.76 2.31 -16.81
C SER A 755 -3.19 2.38 -15.34
N ALA A 756 -3.59 1.26 -14.73
CA ALA A 756 -3.88 1.18 -13.31
C ALA A 756 -2.67 1.57 -12.45
N GLY A 757 -1.48 1.04 -12.72
CA GLY A 757 -0.25 1.38 -12.00
C GLY A 757 0.02 2.89 -11.99
N MET A 758 -0.13 3.55 -13.13
CA MET A 758 0.04 5.01 -13.23
C MET A 758 -1.01 5.78 -12.44
N ARG A 759 -2.29 5.34 -12.45
CA ARG A 759 -3.35 5.94 -11.63
C ARG A 759 -3.04 5.84 -10.14
N HIS A 760 -2.51 4.68 -9.71
CA HIS A 760 -2.18 4.48 -8.30
C HIS A 760 -0.98 5.32 -7.87
N SER A 761 0.07 5.36 -8.67
CA SER A 761 1.22 6.24 -8.42
C SER A 761 0.78 7.71 -8.31
N ALA A 762 -0.22 8.11 -9.08
CA ALA A 762 -0.76 9.44 -8.97
C ALA A 762 -1.44 9.68 -7.61
N LEU A 763 -2.21 8.73 -7.09
CA LEU A 763 -2.86 8.87 -5.78
C LEU A 763 -1.86 8.96 -4.62
N GLU A 764 -0.66 8.40 -4.73
CA GLU A 764 0.38 8.45 -3.70
C GLU A 764 0.83 9.88 -3.36
N HIS A 765 0.75 10.82 -4.30
CA HIS A 765 1.00 12.23 -3.96
C HIS A 765 -0.27 13.02 -3.73
N GLN A 766 -1.38 12.72 -4.42
CA GLN A 766 -2.63 13.48 -4.27
C GLN A 766 -3.29 13.32 -2.92
N ILE A 767 -3.34 12.10 -2.41
CA ILE A 767 -3.97 11.85 -1.11
C ILE A 767 -3.24 12.62 -0.01
N PRO A 768 -1.90 12.57 0.13
CA PRO A 768 -1.18 13.44 1.06
C PRO A 768 -1.39 14.93 0.79
N GLU A 769 -1.37 15.37 -0.46
CA GLU A 769 -1.62 16.77 -0.80
C GLU A 769 -3.01 17.23 -0.34
N GLN A 770 -4.04 16.41 -0.51
CA GLN A 770 -5.40 16.73 -0.06
C GLN A 770 -5.52 16.75 1.47
N LEU A 771 -4.86 15.81 2.15
CA LEU A 771 -4.93 15.72 3.61
C LEU A 771 -4.19 16.83 4.33
N PHE A 772 -3.07 17.30 3.78
CA PHE A 772 -2.17 18.23 4.47
C PHE A 772 -2.18 19.66 3.91
N SER A 773 -2.89 19.91 2.79
CA SER A 773 -3.02 21.27 2.27
C SER A 773 -4.01 22.08 3.08
N THR A 774 -3.66 23.33 3.33
CA THR A 774 -4.56 24.34 3.86
C THR A 774 -4.90 25.38 2.80
N GLU A 775 -5.87 26.27 3.06
CA GLU A 775 -6.21 27.37 2.13
C GLU A 775 -5.03 28.33 1.86
N THR A 776 -4.08 28.40 2.78
CA THR A 776 -2.94 29.33 2.71
C THR A 776 -1.60 28.65 2.46
N GLU A 777 -1.50 27.36 2.73
CA GLU A 777 -0.27 26.58 2.64
C GLU A 777 -0.58 25.25 1.94
N PRO A 778 -0.44 25.17 0.61
CA PRO A 778 -0.61 23.92 -0.12
C PRO A 778 0.53 22.95 0.22
N ALA A 779 0.18 21.71 0.51
CA ALA A 779 1.16 20.63 0.63
C ALA A 779 1.56 20.14 -0.77
N GLU A 780 2.83 19.83 -0.94
CA GLU A 780 3.34 19.24 -2.18
C GLU A 780 3.82 17.82 -1.93
N GLY A 781 3.24 16.88 -2.68
CA GLY A 781 3.62 15.48 -2.71
C GLY A 781 4.49 15.15 -3.93
N VAL A 782 5.19 14.03 -3.88
CA VAL A 782 5.95 13.46 -4.99
C VAL A 782 5.54 12.01 -5.18
N SER A 783 5.37 11.63 -6.43
CA SER A 783 5.21 10.23 -6.84
C SER A 783 5.98 10.01 -8.14
N THR A 784 6.13 8.77 -8.57
CA THR A 784 6.75 8.46 -9.86
C THR A 784 6.00 9.10 -11.02
N ALA A 785 4.67 9.11 -11.00
CA ALA A 785 3.86 9.78 -12.02
C ALA A 785 4.14 11.29 -12.08
N LYS A 786 4.19 11.96 -10.92
CA LYS A 786 4.50 13.40 -10.84
C LYS A 786 5.95 13.69 -11.25
N ALA A 787 6.89 12.79 -10.89
CA ALA A 787 8.28 12.91 -11.30
C ALA A 787 8.44 12.88 -12.83
N PHE A 788 7.73 11.98 -13.52
CA PHE A 788 7.73 11.97 -15.00
C PHE A 788 7.12 13.23 -15.60
N ALA A 789 6.05 13.76 -15.01
CA ALA A 789 5.43 15.00 -15.47
C ALA A 789 6.41 16.18 -15.37
N ILE A 790 7.10 16.34 -14.22
CA ILE A 790 8.11 17.38 -14.02
C ILE A 790 9.30 17.21 -14.97
N ALA A 791 9.86 16.01 -15.07
CA ALA A 791 10.97 15.71 -15.97
C ALA A 791 10.61 16.00 -17.44
N THR A 792 9.38 15.71 -17.85
CA THR A 792 8.87 16.01 -19.19
C THR A 792 8.78 17.53 -19.41
N ALA A 793 8.25 18.29 -18.43
CA ALA A 793 8.17 19.74 -18.47
C ALA A 793 9.57 20.41 -18.51
N GLU A 794 10.56 19.83 -17.84
CA GLU A 794 11.96 20.25 -17.90
C GLU A 794 12.65 19.87 -19.22
N GLY A 795 11.99 19.12 -20.11
CA GLY A 795 12.54 18.69 -21.39
C GLY A 795 13.59 17.58 -21.26
N GLN A 796 13.58 16.84 -20.15
CA GLN A 796 14.45 15.68 -19.96
C GLN A 796 14.05 14.54 -20.90
N ARG A 797 14.97 13.60 -21.13
CA ARG A 797 14.63 12.34 -21.80
C ARG A 797 13.94 11.43 -20.80
N ILE A 798 12.87 10.76 -21.26
CA ILE A 798 12.24 9.66 -20.55
C ILE A 798 12.67 8.39 -21.28
N TYR A 799 13.36 7.52 -20.58
CA TYR A 799 13.89 6.26 -21.12
C TYR A 799 12.93 5.10 -20.79
N THR A 800 12.72 4.25 -21.77
CA THR A 800 12.18 2.90 -21.59
C THR A 800 13.30 1.91 -21.82
N LEU A 801 13.79 1.32 -20.74
CA LEU A 801 14.89 0.37 -20.73
C LEU A 801 14.36 -1.06 -20.75
N THR A 802 15.03 -1.89 -21.53
CA THR A 802 14.85 -3.34 -21.60
C THR A 802 16.22 -4.01 -21.61
N GLN A 803 16.28 -5.32 -21.64
CA GLN A 803 17.55 -6.04 -21.81
C GLN A 803 18.31 -5.62 -23.08
N THR A 804 17.62 -5.13 -24.12
CA THR A 804 18.22 -4.81 -25.42
C THR A 804 18.96 -3.48 -25.44
N ASN A 805 18.62 -2.53 -24.58
CA ASN A 805 19.22 -1.20 -24.46
C ASN A 805 19.67 -0.88 -23.03
N ALA A 806 19.93 -1.89 -22.22
CA ALA A 806 20.32 -1.74 -20.81
C ALA A 806 21.59 -0.91 -20.59
N ASP A 807 22.46 -0.81 -21.61
CA ASP A 807 23.64 0.03 -21.62
C ASP A 807 23.32 1.54 -21.51
N GLN A 808 22.10 1.96 -21.87
CA GLN A 808 21.64 3.34 -21.73
C GLN A 808 21.49 3.78 -20.27
N LEU A 809 21.39 2.83 -19.32
CA LEU A 809 21.41 3.12 -17.88
C LEU A 809 22.67 3.93 -17.47
N ASN A 810 23.77 3.79 -18.19
CA ASN A 810 24.99 4.58 -17.95
C ASN A 810 24.84 6.09 -18.28
N ASN A 811 23.83 6.45 -19.07
CA ASN A 811 23.55 7.83 -19.46
C ASN A 811 22.58 8.53 -18.51
N ILE A 812 22.02 7.81 -17.52
CA ILE A 812 21.01 8.28 -16.60
C ILE A 812 21.67 8.64 -15.26
N GLN A 813 21.34 9.83 -14.75
CA GLN A 813 21.87 10.34 -13.48
C GLN A 813 20.92 9.93 -12.33
N ILE A 814 21.19 8.82 -11.72
CA ILE A 814 20.44 8.29 -10.57
C ILE A 814 21.41 7.86 -9.46
N ASP A 815 20.91 7.72 -8.25
CA ASP A 815 21.69 7.18 -7.15
C ASP A 815 22.08 5.70 -7.39
N GLU A 816 23.06 5.21 -6.65
CA GLU A 816 23.60 3.86 -6.84
C GLU A 816 22.58 2.77 -6.46
N GLY A 817 21.72 3.07 -5.49
CA GLY A 817 20.64 2.16 -5.06
C GLY A 817 19.64 1.92 -6.17
N ALA A 818 19.04 2.99 -6.69
CA ALA A 818 18.11 2.94 -7.81
C ALA A 818 18.75 2.30 -9.06
N ARG A 819 20.03 2.61 -9.34
CA ARG A 819 20.77 1.98 -10.45
C ARG A 819 20.86 0.46 -10.30
N ASN A 820 21.17 -0.03 -9.10
CA ASN A 820 21.28 -1.47 -8.83
C ASN A 820 19.92 -2.16 -8.95
N GLN A 821 18.84 -1.56 -8.46
CA GLN A 821 17.49 -2.09 -8.59
C GLN A 821 17.06 -2.16 -10.06
N ILE A 822 17.26 -1.09 -10.82
CA ILE A 822 16.98 -1.07 -12.27
C ILE A 822 17.79 -2.16 -12.99
N GLN A 823 19.08 -2.32 -12.65
CA GLN A 823 19.89 -3.35 -13.26
C GLN A 823 19.40 -4.77 -12.93
N GLN A 824 18.94 -5.01 -11.71
CA GLN A 824 18.34 -6.29 -11.31
C GLN A 824 17.02 -6.53 -12.08
N ALA A 825 16.15 -5.53 -12.16
CA ALA A 825 14.91 -5.60 -12.92
C ALA A 825 15.14 -5.94 -14.40
N LEU A 826 16.10 -5.24 -15.05
CA LEU A 826 16.48 -5.53 -16.44
C LEU A 826 17.05 -6.94 -16.61
N ASN A 827 17.85 -7.43 -15.64
CA ASN A 827 18.37 -8.80 -15.67
C ASN A 827 17.24 -9.86 -15.50
N ALA A 828 16.19 -9.51 -14.74
CA ALA A 828 15.00 -10.34 -14.59
C ALA A 828 14.06 -10.30 -15.81
N GLY A 829 14.32 -9.43 -16.78
CA GLY A 829 13.50 -9.30 -18.00
C GLY A 829 12.42 -8.23 -17.92
N LEU A 830 12.37 -7.46 -16.83
CA LEU A 830 11.42 -6.37 -16.69
C LEU A 830 11.76 -5.19 -17.61
N GLU A 831 10.74 -4.43 -17.97
CA GLU A 831 10.85 -3.14 -18.62
C GLU A 831 10.93 -2.05 -17.55
N VAL A 832 11.83 -1.08 -17.70
CA VAL A 832 11.98 0.02 -16.75
C VAL A 832 11.81 1.35 -17.46
N THR A 833 10.87 2.17 -16.96
CA THR A 833 10.75 3.56 -17.42
C THR A 833 11.38 4.47 -16.36
N VAL A 834 12.27 5.39 -16.79
CA VAL A 834 13.02 6.29 -15.92
C VAL A 834 13.39 7.60 -16.63
N HIS A 835 13.42 8.72 -15.91
CA HIS A 835 13.86 10.00 -16.47
C HIS A 835 15.39 10.23 -16.34
N GLU A 836 15.92 11.12 -17.18
CA GLU A 836 17.37 11.30 -17.43
C GLU A 836 18.17 11.77 -16.20
N SER A 837 17.59 12.65 -15.40
CA SER A 837 18.27 13.31 -14.26
C SER A 837 17.32 13.50 -13.10
N PRO A 838 17.79 13.57 -11.84
CA PRO A 838 16.94 13.86 -10.70
C PRO A 838 16.13 15.15 -10.91
N ILE A 839 14.88 15.13 -10.47
CA ILE A 839 14.03 16.32 -10.36
C ILE A 839 14.15 16.91 -8.97
N THR A 840 13.74 18.16 -8.80
CA THR A 840 13.66 18.82 -7.50
C THR A 840 12.28 19.42 -7.32
N ILE A 841 11.64 19.15 -6.16
CA ILE A 841 10.36 19.71 -5.77
C ILE A 841 10.34 19.95 -4.26
N SER A 842 9.99 21.15 -3.81
CA SER A 842 9.82 21.51 -2.39
C SER A 842 10.89 20.95 -1.45
N GLY A 843 12.17 21.06 -1.85
CA GLY A 843 13.29 20.57 -1.05
C GLY A 843 13.59 19.07 -1.16
N TRP A 844 12.75 18.30 -1.85
CA TRP A 844 13.04 16.93 -2.23
C TRP A 844 13.76 16.89 -3.58
N ALA A 845 14.76 16.04 -3.71
CA ALA A 845 15.44 15.77 -4.98
C ALA A 845 15.63 14.27 -5.15
N GLY A 846 15.25 13.75 -6.30
CA GLY A 846 15.36 12.33 -6.57
C GLY A 846 14.88 11.95 -7.97
N SER A 847 14.80 10.64 -8.23
CA SER A 847 14.35 10.10 -9.50
C SER A 847 13.19 9.13 -9.28
N GLY A 848 12.14 9.29 -10.09
CA GLY A 848 11.07 8.33 -10.21
C GLY A 848 11.37 7.33 -11.32
N TYR A 849 11.02 6.08 -11.11
CA TYR A 849 11.06 5.03 -12.15
C TYR A 849 9.99 4.00 -11.87
N THR A 850 9.54 3.33 -12.93
CA THR A 850 8.63 2.19 -12.84
C THR A 850 9.31 0.94 -13.38
N MET A 851 9.02 -0.19 -12.78
CA MET A 851 9.43 -1.52 -13.25
C MET A 851 8.17 -2.29 -13.64
N LEU A 852 8.18 -2.93 -14.80
CA LEU A 852 7.00 -3.57 -15.36
C LEU A 852 7.35 -4.93 -15.95
N ASP A 853 6.56 -5.94 -15.62
CA ASP A 853 6.58 -7.21 -16.36
C ASP A 853 5.86 -7.00 -17.70
N PRO A 854 6.59 -7.07 -18.84
CA PRO A 854 5.98 -6.85 -20.15
C PRO A 854 5.00 -7.95 -20.56
N ASP A 855 5.11 -9.14 -19.94
CA ASP A 855 4.28 -10.30 -20.26
C ASP A 855 2.95 -10.28 -19.49
N HIS A 856 2.91 -9.67 -18.31
CA HIS A 856 1.72 -9.66 -17.46
C HIS A 856 1.17 -8.25 -17.20
N GLY A 857 1.87 -7.18 -17.59
CA GLY A 857 1.43 -5.80 -17.38
C GLY A 857 1.41 -5.39 -15.91
N VAL A 858 2.09 -6.13 -15.04
CA VAL A 858 2.15 -5.89 -13.61
C VAL A 858 3.46 -5.25 -13.24
N GLY A 859 3.43 -4.25 -12.35
CA GLY A 859 4.63 -3.52 -11.96
C GLY A 859 4.39 -2.51 -10.84
N GLY A 860 5.47 -1.92 -10.36
CA GLY A 860 5.51 -0.89 -9.34
C GLY A 860 6.56 0.17 -9.64
#